data_a4b35a8467711ff74475decf5c95eeab
#
_entry.id   a4b35a8467711ff74475decf5c95eeab
#
_cell.length_a   1.000
_cell.length_b   1.000
_cell.length_c   1.000
_cell.angle_alpha   90.00
_cell.angle_beta   90.00
_cell.angle_gamma   90.00
#
_symmetry.space_group_name_H-M   'P 1'
#
loop_
_entity.id
_entity.type
_entity.pdbx_description
1 polymer ?
#
loop_
_entity_poly.entity_id
_entity_poly.type
_entity_poly.pdbx_seq_one_letter_code
_entity_poly.pdbx_strand_id
1 'polypeptide(L)'
;MFTNFIKGALALALAFLPTLMTAQLKQFTLDDLMWGGSNYWNLQPKNLYTAWWGDNLMQLEVEEVKQLANAKGKLLKNPVVLFTEDEVNTVLDVEKYGKVRNLLNASFPIPGETVAEFNTGKFLVRYDWTKKQVVWTLALPAGIPEGGVARASKCVAYLKDWNLFVQKADGTVSQISTDGSREMQYGLSVHRDEFGIHNGLFWSPKGNLLAFYKMDQTMVTDFPLVDNSPRVATLAPEKYPMAGMTSHKVWVGVYNPATDKTVYLQTGDNTDRYFTNVAWSPDEQTVYVIEVPRSQDKSELVAYDATTGARKQVLYTETNDRYVEPMTPIQFLPWDDTKFIYQSRRDGYNHLYLFDTTGKELAQLTKGNFEVIDVLGFNEKAKSIIYKSNEALPIRHNYYSVDVKTLKRTLLDNGKGVHSARLSASGNYLCDTWRAPGVYRQIDLLSTTKPAAITLHQAGTPWEGYNVPEFSCGTIKAADDSTDLYFRMVKPVNFDPAKKYPAVVYVYGGPHAHNVDESWNYAARPWEIYMAQKGYLIFVVDNRGSQYRGFEFESCTHRRLGVVEMEDQMKGVEYLKSLPYVDADRLGVHGWSFGGFMTTNLMCSYPDVFKVGVAGGPVIDWKLYEVMYGERYMDTPQENPEGYEGSNLLKKAKNLKGRLQIIVGYNDPTCILQHSLSFLRAAADAGTQPDYFVYPGQGHNMMGKDMVHLHERITRYFDDDLK
;
A
#
# COMPACT_ATOMS: atom_id res chain seq x y z
N MET A 1 41.51 -8.06 -92.96
CA MET A 1 42.59 -8.30 -92.01
C MET A 1 42.23 -7.58 -90.74
N PHE A 2 42.31 -8.33 -89.67
CA PHE A 2 42.09 -7.98 -88.27
C PHE A 2 40.66 -7.79 -87.79
N THR A 3 40.08 -8.93 -87.52
CA THR A 3 39.26 -9.32 -86.42
C THR A 3 39.97 -8.97 -85.10
N ASN A 4 39.27 -8.47 -84.10
CA ASN A 4 39.26 -9.14 -82.82
C ASN A 4 38.64 -8.30 -81.68
N PHE A 5 37.76 -9.00 -80.99
CA PHE A 5 37.59 -9.08 -79.54
C PHE A 5 37.29 -7.78 -78.77
N ILE A 6 36.03 -7.59 -78.53
CA ILE A 6 35.61 -7.15 -77.17
C ILE A 6 34.45 -8.07 -76.77
N LYS A 7 34.81 -9.14 -76.10
CA LYS A 7 33.86 -9.89 -75.29
C LYS A 7 33.64 -9.14 -74.00
N GLY A 8 32.39 -8.82 -73.81
CA GLY A 8 31.95 -8.11 -72.62
C GLY A 8 32.25 -8.82 -71.33
N ALA A 9 32.66 -8.05 -70.37
CA ALA A 9 32.50 -8.34 -68.97
C ALA A 9 31.20 -7.68 -68.52
N LEU A 10 30.10 -8.47 -68.54
CA LEU A 10 28.90 -8.16 -67.75
C LEU A 10 29.32 -8.37 -66.27
N ALA A 11 29.84 -7.32 -65.64
CA ALA A 11 30.00 -7.31 -64.21
C ALA A 11 28.59 -7.33 -63.60
N LEU A 12 28.20 -8.47 -63.00
CA LEU A 12 27.11 -8.56 -62.03
C LEU A 12 27.52 -7.67 -60.85
N ALA A 13 27.10 -6.41 -60.86
CA ALA A 13 27.01 -5.61 -59.65
C ALA A 13 25.84 -6.19 -58.85
N LEU A 14 26.11 -7.22 -58.04
CA LEU A 14 25.28 -7.58 -56.91
C LEU A 14 25.35 -6.35 -55.98
N ALA A 15 24.33 -5.51 -56.10
CA ALA A 15 24.06 -4.52 -55.09
C ALA A 15 23.79 -5.26 -53.79
N PHE A 16 24.79 -5.31 -52.90
CA PHE A 16 24.62 -5.51 -51.47
C PHE A 16 23.78 -4.31 -50.98
N LEU A 17 22.47 -4.39 -51.09
CA LEU A 17 21.58 -3.68 -50.22
C LEU A 17 21.90 -4.24 -48.83
N PRO A 18 22.39 -3.43 -47.86
CA PRO A 18 22.38 -3.85 -46.49
C PRO A 18 20.88 -4.03 -46.16
N THR A 19 20.42 -5.27 -46.13
CA THR A 19 19.24 -5.61 -45.35
C THR A 19 19.57 -5.15 -43.92
N LEU A 20 19.11 -3.97 -43.58
CA LEU A 20 18.91 -3.60 -42.22
C LEU A 20 18.00 -4.69 -41.65
N MET A 21 18.59 -5.76 -41.10
CA MET A 21 17.87 -6.63 -40.21
C MET A 21 17.49 -5.71 -39.02
N THR A 22 16.31 -5.13 -39.10
CA THR A 22 15.68 -4.58 -37.92
C THR A 22 15.57 -5.74 -36.94
N ALA A 23 16.40 -5.71 -35.92
CA ALA A 23 16.35 -6.74 -34.89
C ALA A 23 14.89 -6.81 -34.41
N GLN A 24 14.27 -7.98 -34.55
CA GLN A 24 12.89 -8.17 -34.10
C GLN A 24 12.84 -7.86 -32.61
N LEU A 25 12.02 -6.88 -32.23
CA LEU A 25 11.83 -6.50 -30.83
C LEU A 25 11.33 -7.71 -30.04
N LYS A 26 11.88 -7.89 -28.85
CA LYS A 26 11.46 -8.96 -27.93
C LYS A 26 10.04 -8.72 -27.43
N GLN A 27 9.33 -9.80 -27.18
CA GLN A 27 8.07 -9.78 -26.45
C GLN A 27 8.33 -10.08 -24.97
N PHE A 28 7.60 -9.45 -24.09
CA PHE A 28 7.66 -9.77 -22.66
C PHE A 28 7.01 -11.12 -22.39
N THR A 29 7.57 -11.86 -21.45
CA THR A 29 6.93 -13.03 -20.85
C THR A 29 6.30 -12.64 -19.51
N LEU A 30 5.48 -13.51 -18.94
CA LEU A 30 4.98 -13.30 -17.56
C LEU A 30 6.12 -13.41 -16.53
N ASP A 31 7.15 -14.22 -16.80
CA ASP A 31 8.36 -14.26 -15.96
C ASP A 31 9.17 -12.96 -16.00
N ASP A 32 9.06 -12.18 -17.06
CA ASP A 32 9.67 -10.85 -17.16
C ASP A 32 8.91 -9.79 -16.36
N LEU A 33 7.60 -9.88 -16.33
CA LEU A 33 6.72 -8.81 -15.85
C LEU A 33 6.18 -9.03 -14.45
N MET A 34 5.91 -10.30 -14.06
CA MET A 34 5.23 -10.59 -12.80
C MET A 34 6.21 -10.73 -11.65
N TRP A 35 5.86 -10.14 -10.50
CA TRP A 35 6.60 -10.36 -9.27
C TRP A 35 6.56 -11.86 -8.88
N GLY A 36 7.74 -12.45 -8.70
CA GLY A 36 7.91 -13.90 -8.54
C GLY A 36 8.35 -14.62 -9.82
N GLY A 37 8.34 -13.92 -10.96
CA GLY A 37 8.94 -14.40 -12.20
C GLY A 37 10.47 -14.40 -12.14
N SER A 38 11.09 -15.32 -12.85
CA SER A 38 12.54 -15.55 -12.79
C SER A 38 13.38 -14.39 -13.33
N ASN A 39 12.82 -13.56 -14.20
CA ASN A 39 13.51 -12.43 -14.83
C ASN A 39 13.02 -11.04 -14.39
N TYR A 40 12.04 -10.98 -13.49
CA TYR A 40 11.38 -9.76 -13.05
C TYR A 40 12.35 -8.62 -12.66
N TRP A 41 13.35 -8.94 -11.85
CA TRP A 41 14.29 -7.93 -11.33
C TRP A 41 15.20 -7.33 -12.39
N ASN A 42 15.47 -8.05 -13.49
CA ASN A 42 16.30 -7.57 -14.59
C ASN A 42 15.58 -6.50 -15.44
N LEU A 43 14.25 -6.45 -15.37
CA LEU A 43 13.41 -5.53 -16.11
C LEU A 43 12.83 -4.39 -15.25
N GLN A 44 13.42 -4.16 -14.07
CA GLN A 44 13.10 -3.01 -13.24
C GLN A 44 14.06 -1.84 -13.52
N PRO A 45 13.58 -0.59 -13.46
CA PRO A 45 14.46 0.57 -13.57
C PRO A 45 15.57 0.52 -12.51
N LYS A 46 16.81 0.76 -12.91
CA LYS A 46 17.94 0.81 -11.98
C LYS A 46 17.67 1.75 -10.82
N ASN A 47 18.16 1.40 -9.65
CA ASN A 47 17.97 2.16 -8.41
C ASN A 47 19.33 2.66 -7.86
N LEU A 48 19.28 3.77 -7.13
CA LEU A 48 20.34 4.25 -6.25
C LEU A 48 19.84 4.11 -4.82
N TYR A 49 20.45 3.21 -4.06
CA TYR A 49 20.09 3.02 -2.66
C TYR A 49 20.77 4.06 -1.80
N THR A 50 20.00 4.76 -0.98
CA THR A 50 20.50 5.85 -0.15
C THR A 50 19.96 5.76 1.26
N ALA A 51 20.68 6.38 2.22
CA ALA A 51 20.24 6.56 3.59
C ALA A 51 20.69 7.91 4.13
N TRP A 52 20.01 8.42 5.15
CA TRP A 52 20.41 9.63 5.83
C TRP A 52 21.28 9.33 7.06
N TRP A 53 22.40 10.05 7.19
CA TRP A 53 23.18 10.19 8.40
C TRP A 53 23.11 11.65 8.85
N GLY A 54 22.18 11.96 9.76
CA GLY A 54 21.81 13.35 10.00
C GLY A 54 21.34 14.03 8.73
N ASP A 55 22.03 15.07 8.27
CA ASP A 55 21.79 15.74 6.98
C ASP A 55 22.78 15.30 5.89
N ASN A 56 23.68 14.36 6.17
CA ASN A 56 24.55 13.79 5.16
C ASN A 56 23.81 12.68 4.42
N LEU A 57 23.90 12.64 3.10
CA LEU A 57 23.30 11.59 2.27
C LEU A 57 24.35 10.53 1.95
N MET A 58 24.03 9.29 2.31
CA MET A 58 24.84 8.11 2.04
C MET A 58 24.31 7.37 0.82
N GLN A 59 25.23 6.83 0.00
CA GLN A 59 24.96 5.80 -0.99
C GLN A 59 25.26 4.44 -0.36
N LEU A 60 24.33 3.51 -0.49
CA LEU A 60 24.45 2.14 -0.01
C LEU A 60 24.71 1.21 -1.20
N GLU A 61 25.75 0.42 -1.10
CA GLU A 61 26.07 -0.68 -2.01
C GLU A 61 26.14 -1.99 -1.22
N VAL A 62 26.19 -3.12 -1.88
CA VAL A 62 26.22 -4.44 -1.21
C VAL A 62 27.42 -4.55 -0.28
N GLU A 63 28.60 -4.10 -0.76
CA GLU A 63 29.88 -4.30 -0.08
C GLU A 63 30.42 -3.05 0.59
N GLU A 64 29.91 -1.86 0.27
CA GLU A 64 30.43 -0.60 0.81
C GLU A 64 29.35 0.47 1.01
N VAL A 65 29.63 1.39 1.93
CA VAL A 65 28.84 2.62 2.15
C VAL A 65 29.70 3.83 1.82
N LYS A 66 29.16 4.73 1.01
CA LYS A 66 29.82 5.97 0.59
C LYS A 66 29.04 7.19 1.06
N GLN A 67 29.73 8.26 1.40
CA GLN A 67 29.10 9.57 1.53
C GLN A 67 28.93 10.21 0.14
N LEU A 68 27.70 10.52 -0.22
CA LEU A 68 27.33 11.12 -1.51
C LEU A 68 27.18 12.63 -1.41
N ALA A 69 26.53 13.14 -0.37
CA ALA A 69 26.39 14.57 -0.10
C ALA A 69 26.70 14.91 1.36
N ASN A 70 27.21 16.12 1.59
CA ASN A 70 27.47 16.60 2.94
C ASN A 70 26.23 17.23 3.59
N ALA A 71 26.31 17.54 4.89
CA ALA A 71 25.22 18.11 5.69
C ALA A 71 24.74 19.52 5.23
N LYS A 72 25.36 20.12 4.22
CA LYS A 72 24.90 21.36 3.58
C LYS A 72 24.16 21.10 2.26
N GLY A 73 23.82 19.84 1.97
CA GLY A 73 23.16 19.42 0.75
C GLY A 73 24.04 19.56 -0.51
N LYS A 74 25.37 19.62 -0.34
CA LYS A 74 26.30 19.73 -1.47
C LYS A 74 26.84 18.34 -1.82
N LEU A 75 26.71 17.95 -3.09
CA LEU A 75 27.32 16.72 -3.60
C LEU A 75 28.86 16.79 -3.46
N LEU A 76 29.44 15.68 -3.08
CA LEU A 76 30.87 15.47 -3.12
C LEU A 76 31.30 15.19 -4.58
N LYS A 77 32.39 15.80 -5.00
CA LYS A 77 32.95 15.60 -6.36
C LYS A 77 33.24 14.11 -6.62
N ASN A 78 33.76 13.44 -5.61
CA ASN A 78 33.93 11.98 -5.57
C ASN A 78 33.32 11.49 -4.29
N PRO A 79 32.38 10.51 -4.33
CA PRO A 79 31.87 9.86 -3.14
C PRO A 79 33.00 9.25 -2.31
N VAL A 80 32.93 9.40 -0.99
CA VAL A 80 33.96 8.91 -0.06
C VAL A 80 33.48 7.63 0.59
N VAL A 81 34.21 6.53 0.43
CA VAL A 81 33.94 5.28 1.14
C VAL A 81 34.16 5.50 2.63
N LEU A 82 33.15 5.21 3.44
CA LEU A 82 33.21 5.34 4.89
C LEU A 82 33.63 4.03 5.56
N PHE A 83 33.09 2.91 5.07
CA PHE A 83 33.41 1.55 5.52
C PHE A 83 32.93 0.50 4.52
N THR A 84 33.45 -0.71 4.68
CA THR A 84 33.09 -1.88 3.86
C THR A 84 32.49 -3.01 4.71
N GLU A 85 31.82 -3.96 4.07
CA GLU A 85 31.30 -5.17 4.73
C GLU A 85 32.43 -5.94 5.43
N ASP A 86 33.58 -6.11 4.78
CA ASP A 86 34.73 -6.82 5.36
C ASP A 86 35.29 -6.12 6.60
N GLU A 87 35.38 -4.78 6.59
CA GLU A 87 35.83 -4.02 7.79
C GLU A 87 34.91 -4.25 8.98
N VAL A 88 33.58 -4.26 8.76
CA VAL A 88 32.60 -4.53 9.83
C VAL A 88 32.75 -5.95 10.35
N ASN A 89 32.81 -6.95 9.46
CA ASN A 89 32.89 -8.37 9.83
C ASN A 89 34.24 -8.75 10.44
N THR A 90 35.32 -8.01 10.15
CA THR A 90 36.65 -8.26 10.76
C THR A 90 36.66 -7.97 12.26
N VAL A 91 35.90 -6.97 12.70
CA VAL A 91 35.84 -6.57 14.13
C VAL A 91 34.61 -7.12 14.85
N LEU A 92 33.68 -7.70 14.13
CA LEU A 92 32.48 -8.30 14.69
C LEU A 92 32.77 -9.76 15.07
N ASP A 93 32.47 -10.16 16.29
CA ASP A 93 32.40 -11.58 16.66
C ASP A 93 31.24 -12.25 15.90
N VAL A 94 31.53 -12.71 14.67
CA VAL A 94 30.50 -13.25 13.76
C VAL A 94 29.92 -14.58 14.25
N GLU A 95 30.63 -15.34 15.09
CA GLU A 95 30.09 -16.58 15.68
C GLU A 95 28.99 -16.24 16.69
N LYS A 96 29.20 -15.21 17.48
CA LYS A 96 28.26 -14.77 18.51
C LYS A 96 27.12 -13.94 17.93
N TYR A 97 27.42 -12.93 17.14
CA TYR A 97 26.45 -11.91 16.72
C TYR A 97 25.83 -12.19 15.34
N GLY A 98 26.41 -13.11 14.58
CA GLY A 98 26.06 -13.33 13.18
C GLY A 98 26.81 -12.40 12.24
N LYS A 99 26.87 -12.76 10.96
CA LYS A 99 27.57 -11.99 9.91
C LYS A 99 26.65 -10.90 9.33
N VAL A 100 27.19 -9.70 9.14
CA VAL A 100 26.58 -8.68 8.27
C VAL A 100 26.83 -9.12 6.82
N ARG A 101 25.77 -9.31 6.02
CA ARG A 101 25.83 -9.88 4.67
C ARG A 101 25.57 -8.88 3.55
N ASN A 102 25.08 -7.70 3.89
CA ASN A 102 24.61 -6.76 2.90
C ASN A 102 24.47 -5.38 3.54
N LEU A 103 25.13 -4.39 2.97
CA LEU A 103 25.09 -3.02 3.48
C LEU A 103 23.93 -2.18 2.91
N LEU A 104 23.11 -2.70 1.99
CA LEU A 104 21.94 -1.99 1.48
C LEU A 104 20.88 -1.68 2.55
N ASN A 105 20.92 -2.42 3.66
CA ASN A 105 20.02 -2.23 4.81
C ASN A 105 20.69 -1.50 5.99
N ALA A 106 21.85 -0.91 5.78
CA ALA A 106 22.52 -0.10 6.81
C ALA A 106 21.67 1.12 7.17
N SER A 107 21.55 1.41 8.46
CA SER A 107 20.90 2.61 8.98
C SER A 107 21.84 3.41 9.86
N PHE A 108 21.56 4.72 10.04
CA PHE A 108 22.38 5.65 10.80
C PHE A 108 21.52 6.32 11.86
N PRO A 109 21.22 5.60 12.97
CA PRO A 109 20.17 5.99 13.91
C PRO A 109 20.51 7.19 14.78
N ILE A 110 21.79 7.63 14.83
CA ILE A 110 22.24 8.71 15.72
C ILE A 110 22.83 9.82 14.87
N PRO A 111 22.08 10.93 14.64
CA PRO A 111 22.63 12.09 13.94
C PRO A 111 23.89 12.62 14.63
N GLY A 112 24.95 12.87 13.86
CA GLY A 112 26.22 13.42 14.37
C GLY A 112 27.20 12.40 14.94
N GLU A 113 26.80 11.15 15.14
CA GLU A 113 27.73 10.06 15.52
C GLU A 113 28.11 9.22 14.29
N THR A 114 29.35 8.77 14.25
CA THR A 114 29.88 7.95 13.14
C THR A 114 29.51 6.47 13.31
N VAL A 115 28.22 6.19 13.47
CA VAL A 115 27.69 4.87 13.82
C VAL A 115 26.69 4.39 12.80
N ALA A 116 26.96 3.21 12.21
CA ALA A 116 26.01 2.45 11.38
C ALA A 116 25.40 1.31 12.18
N GLU A 117 24.10 1.04 11.98
CA GLU A 117 23.37 -0.07 12.61
C GLU A 117 23.00 -1.11 11.55
N PHE A 118 23.19 -2.38 11.91
CA PHE A 118 22.90 -3.55 11.10
C PHE A 118 22.03 -4.54 11.86
N ASN A 119 21.15 -5.22 11.15
CA ASN A 119 20.40 -6.37 11.65
C ASN A 119 21.02 -7.65 11.11
N THR A 120 21.58 -8.51 12.00
CA THR A 120 22.15 -9.79 11.66
C THR A 120 21.15 -10.95 11.73
N GLY A 121 19.89 -10.67 12.07
CA GLY A 121 18.85 -11.66 12.34
C GLY A 121 18.82 -12.14 13.80
N LYS A 122 19.95 -12.10 14.50
CA LYS A 122 20.07 -12.44 15.92
C LYS A 122 20.30 -11.23 16.81
N PHE A 123 20.92 -10.20 16.26
CA PHE A 123 21.27 -8.96 16.96
C PHE A 123 21.08 -7.74 16.07
N LEU A 124 20.76 -6.61 16.70
CA LEU A 124 21.14 -5.31 16.17
C LEU A 124 22.55 -5.01 16.61
N VAL A 125 23.39 -4.55 15.68
CA VAL A 125 24.81 -4.28 15.91
C VAL A 125 25.11 -2.88 15.43
N ARG A 126 25.79 -2.05 16.27
CA ARG A 126 26.28 -0.74 15.87
C ARG A 126 27.79 -0.76 15.73
N TYR A 127 28.25 -0.34 14.56
CA TYR A 127 29.65 -0.20 14.20
C TYR A 127 30.02 1.29 14.06
N ASP A 128 31.04 1.72 14.81
CA ASP A 128 31.65 3.05 14.65
C ASP A 128 32.76 2.95 13.61
N TRP A 129 32.53 3.53 12.44
CA TRP A 129 33.48 3.42 11.32
C TRP A 129 34.74 4.27 11.46
N THR A 130 34.76 5.26 12.36
CA THR A 130 35.98 6.04 12.64
C THR A 130 36.87 5.34 13.66
N LYS A 131 36.27 4.69 14.67
CA LYS A 131 36.99 3.91 15.67
C LYS A 131 37.27 2.48 15.22
N LYS A 132 36.62 2.04 14.13
CA LYS A 132 36.68 0.66 13.60
C LYS A 132 36.38 -0.39 14.66
N GLN A 133 35.26 -0.21 15.39
CA GLN A 133 34.84 -1.14 16.45
C GLN A 133 33.32 -1.23 16.57
N VAL A 134 32.87 -2.37 17.10
CA VAL A 134 31.47 -2.54 17.53
C VAL A 134 31.28 -1.82 18.86
N VAL A 135 30.36 -0.84 18.88
CA VAL A 135 30.13 0.01 20.06
C VAL A 135 28.86 -0.33 20.83
N TRP A 136 27.97 -1.11 20.22
CA TRP A 136 26.70 -1.45 20.82
C TRP A 136 26.10 -2.70 20.17
N THR A 137 25.42 -3.54 20.97
CA THR A 137 24.66 -4.69 20.50
C THR A 137 23.35 -4.82 21.27
N LEU A 138 22.32 -5.36 20.62
CA LEU A 138 21.04 -5.70 21.21
C LEU A 138 20.60 -7.07 20.69
N ALA A 139 20.41 -8.02 21.59
CA ALA A 139 19.91 -9.35 21.24
C ALA A 139 18.44 -9.26 20.75
N LEU A 140 18.14 -9.98 19.69
CA LEU A 140 16.81 -10.07 19.10
C LEU A 140 16.23 -11.47 19.38
N PRO A 141 15.33 -11.64 20.35
CA PRO A 141 14.58 -12.89 20.52
C PRO A 141 13.73 -13.18 19.29
N ALA A 142 13.32 -14.44 19.12
CA ALA A 142 12.35 -14.80 18.08
C ALA A 142 10.96 -14.22 18.41
N GLY A 143 10.14 -13.97 17.38
CA GLY A 143 8.75 -13.55 17.58
C GLY A 143 8.58 -12.06 17.90
N ILE A 144 9.47 -11.19 17.42
CA ILE A 144 9.34 -9.74 17.56
C ILE A 144 8.34 -9.22 16.51
N PRO A 145 7.18 -8.66 16.94
CA PRO A 145 6.28 -7.96 16.04
C PRO A 145 6.86 -6.60 15.60
N GLU A 146 6.23 -5.98 14.61
CA GLU A 146 6.49 -4.60 14.27
C GLU A 146 6.29 -3.69 15.50
N GLY A 147 7.17 -2.69 15.66
CA GLY A 147 7.15 -1.82 16.84
C GLY A 147 7.79 -2.43 18.12
N GLY A 148 8.23 -3.71 18.10
CA GLY A 148 8.74 -4.39 19.30
C GLY A 148 10.09 -3.90 19.86
N VAL A 149 10.89 -3.14 19.10
CA VAL A 149 12.25 -2.75 19.51
C VAL A 149 12.33 -1.30 19.97
N ALA A 150 12.67 -1.09 21.25
CA ALA A 150 13.02 0.21 21.84
C ALA A 150 14.54 0.39 21.90
N ARG A 151 15.10 1.02 20.86
CA ARG A 151 16.57 1.22 20.76
C ARG A 151 17.14 2.11 21.87
N ALA A 152 16.38 3.11 22.32
CA ALA A 152 16.80 4.06 23.33
C ALA A 152 17.01 3.39 24.70
N SER A 153 16.06 2.58 25.15
CA SER A 153 16.10 1.85 26.42
C SER A 153 16.73 0.47 26.32
N LYS A 154 17.08 0.00 25.10
CA LYS A 154 17.54 -1.37 24.84
C LYS A 154 16.54 -2.46 25.25
N CYS A 155 15.26 -2.15 25.21
CA CYS A 155 14.20 -3.10 25.50
C CYS A 155 13.67 -3.72 24.19
N VAL A 156 13.26 -4.99 24.27
CA VAL A 156 12.66 -5.70 23.14
C VAL A 156 11.40 -6.42 23.60
N ALA A 157 10.26 -6.03 23.05
CA ALA A 157 8.99 -6.72 23.22
C ALA A 157 8.86 -7.81 22.15
N TYR A 158 8.45 -9.00 22.54
CA TYR A 158 8.28 -10.14 21.64
C TYR A 158 7.18 -11.09 22.10
N LEU A 159 6.71 -11.92 21.19
CA LEU A 159 5.67 -12.90 21.46
C LEU A 159 6.26 -14.30 21.55
N LYS A 160 5.79 -15.04 22.53
CA LYS A 160 6.06 -16.46 22.69
C LYS A 160 4.81 -17.15 23.23
N ASP A 161 4.37 -18.22 22.56
CA ASP A 161 3.18 -18.98 22.94
C ASP A 161 1.96 -18.07 23.20
N TRP A 162 1.71 -17.12 22.28
CA TRP A 162 0.67 -16.09 22.32
C TRP A 162 0.81 -15.05 23.45
N ASN A 163 1.81 -15.15 24.30
CA ASN A 163 2.05 -14.22 25.39
C ASN A 163 3.09 -13.16 25.05
N LEU A 164 2.88 -11.97 25.59
CA LEU A 164 3.79 -10.84 25.46
C LEU A 164 4.88 -10.89 26.51
N PHE A 165 6.12 -10.73 26.08
CA PHE A 165 7.33 -10.66 26.89
C PHE A 165 8.10 -9.39 26.57
N VAL A 166 8.84 -8.88 27.54
CA VAL A 166 9.82 -7.80 27.36
C VAL A 166 11.17 -8.23 27.88
N GLN A 167 12.17 -8.28 26.98
CA GLN A 167 13.59 -8.38 27.35
C GLN A 167 14.11 -6.97 27.64
N LYS A 168 14.71 -6.77 28.81
CA LYS A 168 15.28 -5.50 29.29
C LYS A 168 16.76 -5.36 28.87
N ALA A 169 17.33 -4.17 29.07
CA ALA A 169 18.72 -3.86 28.71
C ALA A 169 19.77 -4.74 29.38
N ASP A 170 19.51 -5.21 30.58
CA ASP A 170 20.38 -6.11 31.36
C ASP A 170 20.22 -7.60 30.98
N GLY A 171 19.33 -7.90 30.00
CA GLY A 171 19.02 -9.25 29.56
C GLY A 171 17.94 -9.97 30.38
N THR A 172 17.43 -9.35 31.45
CA THR A 172 16.30 -9.92 32.20
C THR A 172 15.03 -9.88 31.34
N VAL A 173 14.15 -10.87 31.55
CA VAL A 173 12.90 -11.01 30.79
C VAL A 173 11.73 -10.95 31.74
N SER A 174 10.77 -10.09 31.41
CA SER A 174 9.48 -10.00 32.09
C SER A 174 8.38 -10.56 31.21
N GLN A 175 7.56 -11.45 31.76
CA GLN A 175 6.34 -11.94 31.12
C GLN A 175 5.20 -10.98 31.46
N ILE A 176 4.59 -10.38 30.43
CA ILE A 176 3.57 -9.33 30.59
C ILE A 176 2.16 -9.94 30.62
N SER A 177 1.94 -11.01 29.90
CA SER A 177 0.66 -11.72 29.88
C SER A 177 0.86 -13.22 30.13
N THR A 178 -0.18 -13.91 30.67
CA THR A 178 -0.12 -15.33 31.02
C THR A 178 -1.33 -16.11 30.48
N ASP A 179 -2.31 -15.43 29.90
CA ASP A 179 -3.57 -15.97 29.36
C ASP A 179 -3.61 -15.88 27.83
N GLY A 180 -2.46 -15.65 27.19
CA GLY A 180 -2.34 -15.57 25.75
C GLY A 180 -2.77 -16.87 25.04
N SER A 181 -3.59 -16.74 24.01
CA SER A 181 -4.09 -17.83 23.17
C SER A 181 -4.47 -17.30 21.78
N ARG A 182 -4.94 -18.19 20.91
CA ARG A 182 -5.52 -17.75 19.63
C ARG A 182 -6.67 -16.74 19.81
N GLU A 183 -7.47 -16.93 20.86
CA GLU A 183 -8.60 -16.07 21.19
C GLU A 183 -8.20 -14.82 21.99
N MET A 184 -7.15 -14.90 22.79
CA MET A 184 -6.66 -13.81 23.63
C MET A 184 -5.31 -13.36 23.13
N GLN A 185 -5.24 -12.30 22.36
CA GLN A 185 -4.03 -11.84 21.71
C GLN A 185 -3.44 -10.59 22.38
N TYR A 186 -2.13 -10.50 22.37
CA TYR A 186 -1.37 -9.38 22.93
C TYR A 186 -0.34 -8.87 21.93
N GLY A 187 -0.16 -7.54 21.84
CA GLY A 187 0.92 -6.91 21.07
C GLY A 187 0.84 -7.14 19.55
N LEU A 188 -0.27 -7.66 19.06
CA LEU A 188 -0.57 -7.78 17.65
C LEU A 188 -1.51 -6.67 17.19
N SER A 189 -1.59 -6.46 15.87
CA SER A 189 -2.57 -5.59 15.25
C SER A 189 -4.00 -6.02 15.60
N VAL A 190 -4.90 -5.08 15.65
CA VAL A 190 -6.31 -5.30 16.00
C VAL A 190 -7.23 -4.73 14.93
N HIS A 191 -8.53 -4.94 15.08
CA HIS A 191 -9.55 -4.40 14.17
C HIS A 191 -9.31 -4.75 12.70
N ARG A 192 -8.67 -5.92 12.43
CA ARG A 192 -8.36 -6.44 11.10
C ARG A 192 -7.57 -5.46 10.23
N ASP A 193 -6.63 -4.74 10.87
CA ASP A 193 -5.74 -3.74 10.25
C ASP A 193 -6.47 -2.50 9.67
N GLU A 194 -7.73 -2.29 10.05
CA GLU A 194 -8.47 -1.09 9.69
C GLU A 194 -7.97 0.15 10.44
N PHE A 195 -8.40 1.35 10.05
CA PHE A 195 -8.02 2.65 10.65
C PHE A 195 -6.51 2.95 10.63
N GLY A 196 -5.79 2.41 9.65
CA GLY A 196 -4.33 2.58 9.54
C GLY A 196 -3.52 1.85 10.61
N ILE A 197 -4.13 0.86 11.29
CA ILE A 197 -3.45 0.03 12.28
C ILE A 197 -2.63 -1.04 11.54
N HIS A 198 -1.32 -1.13 11.85
CA HIS A 198 -0.42 -2.13 11.27
C HIS A 198 0.35 -2.91 12.34
N ASN A 199 0.38 -2.41 13.58
CA ASN A 199 1.09 -3.01 14.69
C ASN A 199 0.28 -2.96 15.99
N GLY A 200 0.75 -3.68 17.01
CA GLY A 200 0.12 -3.70 18.35
C GLY A 200 1.04 -3.28 19.47
N LEU A 201 2.24 -2.76 19.16
CA LEU A 201 3.27 -2.36 20.15
C LEU A 201 3.72 -0.92 19.86
N PHE A 202 3.67 -0.07 20.90
CA PHE A 202 3.92 1.37 20.80
C PHE A 202 4.83 1.81 21.94
N TRP A 203 6.15 1.77 21.74
CA TRP A 203 7.10 2.31 22.71
C TRP A 203 6.97 3.83 22.79
N SER A 204 7.06 4.34 24.02
CA SER A 204 7.15 5.78 24.26
C SER A 204 8.43 6.37 23.64
N PRO A 205 8.52 7.69 23.39
CA PRO A 205 9.62 8.30 22.64
C PRO A 205 11.03 8.00 23.18
N LYS A 206 11.17 7.88 24.52
CA LYS A 206 12.44 7.52 25.18
C LYS A 206 12.56 6.01 25.44
N GLY A 207 11.51 5.24 25.15
CA GLY A 207 11.46 3.79 25.37
C GLY A 207 11.27 3.37 26.82
N ASN A 208 10.80 4.26 27.69
CA ASN A 208 10.59 3.97 29.10
C ASN A 208 9.27 3.23 29.38
N LEU A 209 8.30 3.35 28.48
CA LEU A 209 6.98 2.74 28.61
C LEU A 209 6.59 2.05 27.28
N LEU A 210 5.81 0.99 27.39
CA LEU A 210 5.27 0.27 26.23
C LEU A 210 3.74 0.28 26.29
N ALA A 211 3.09 0.98 25.36
CA ALA A 211 1.67 0.76 25.10
C ALA A 211 1.49 -0.45 24.18
N PHE A 212 0.47 -1.25 24.40
CA PHE A 212 0.20 -2.45 23.61
C PHE A 212 -1.29 -2.75 23.55
N TYR A 213 -1.71 -3.38 22.47
CA TYR A 213 -3.07 -3.92 22.35
C TYR A 213 -3.19 -5.28 23.04
N LYS A 214 -4.32 -5.46 23.73
CA LYS A 214 -4.89 -6.75 24.14
C LYS A 214 -6.21 -6.91 23.42
N MET A 215 -6.41 -8.02 22.72
CA MET A 215 -7.65 -8.34 22.01
C MET A 215 -8.24 -9.64 22.51
N ASP A 216 -9.50 -9.59 22.95
CA ASP A 216 -10.34 -10.76 23.23
C ASP A 216 -11.30 -11.00 22.07
N GLN A 217 -11.17 -12.14 21.43
CA GLN A 217 -12.05 -12.60 20.35
C GLN A 217 -12.71 -13.96 20.64
N THR A 218 -12.85 -14.31 21.93
CA THR A 218 -13.51 -15.55 22.35
C THR A 218 -14.95 -15.63 21.86
N MET A 219 -15.65 -14.47 21.78
CA MET A 219 -17.03 -14.36 21.32
C MET A 219 -17.16 -14.29 19.80
N VAL A 220 -16.07 -14.12 19.06
CA VAL A 220 -16.10 -14.03 17.59
C VAL A 220 -16.29 -15.42 16.98
N THR A 221 -17.15 -15.51 15.97
CA THR A 221 -17.41 -16.75 15.23
C THR A 221 -16.15 -17.22 14.50
N ASP A 222 -15.89 -18.51 14.54
CA ASP A 222 -14.87 -19.17 13.75
C ASP A 222 -15.37 -19.44 12.32
N PHE A 223 -14.59 -19.03 11.32
CA PHE A 223 -14.75 -19.54 9.98
C PHE A 223 -13.85 -20.78 9.80
N PRO A 224 -14.38 -21.95 9.40
CA PRO A 224 -13.65 -23.22 9.40
C PRO A 224 -12.74 -23.36 8.17
N LEU A 225 -11.58 -22.71 8.18
CA LEU A 225 -10.53 -23.01 7.20
C LEU A 225 -9.93 -24.38 7.50
N VAL A 226 -9.44 -25.03 6.44
CA VAL A 226 -8.80 -26.35 6.52
C VAL A 226 -7.38 -26.25 5.95
N ASP A 227 -6.39 -26.67 6.74
CA ASP A 227 -5.04 -26.86 6.25
C ASP A 227 -4.92 -28.24 5.58
N ASN A 228 -4.71 -28.25 4.27
CA ASN A 228 -4.55 -29.44 3.44
C ASN A 228 -3.08 -29.79 3.18
N SER A 229 -2.13 -29.09 3.78
CA SER A 229 -0.69 -29.36 3.55
C SER A 229 -0.18 -30.64 4.20
N PRO A 230 -0.67 -31.07 5.41
CA PRO A 230 -0.28 -32.34 5.99
C PRO A 230 -1.05 -33.49 5.34
N ARG A 231 -0.51 -34.73 5.49
CA ARG A 231 -1.17 -35.95 4.96
C ARG A 231 -2.63 -36.10 5.44
N VAL A 232 -2.88 -35.79 6.68
CA VAL A 232 -4.23 -35.70 7.26
C VAL A 232 -4.54 -34.23 7.43
N ALA A 233 -5.53 -33.73 6.69
CA ALA A 233 -5.94 -32.35 6.78
C ALA A 233 -6.43 -32.00 8.21
N THR A 234 -6.14 -30.80 8.65
CA THR A 234 -6.48 -30.30 9.98
C THR A 234 -7.28 -28.99 9.88
N LEU A 235 -8.09 -28.72 10.91
CA LEU A 235 -8.78 -27.44 11.01
C LEU A 235 -7.76 -26.34 11.35
N ALA A 236 -7.85 -25.22 10.63
CA ALA A 236 -7.12 -23.99 10.87
C ALA A 236 -8.10 -22.80 10.87
N PRO A 237 -9.04 -22.75 11.83
CA PRO A 237 -10.14 -21.80 11.79
C PRO A 237 -9.64 -20.35 11.96
N GLU A 238 -10.29 -19.43 11.24
CA GLU A 238 -10.06 -18.00 11.34
C GLU A 238 -11.18 -17.34 12.14
N LYS A 239 -10.85 -16.45 13.10
CA LYS A 239 -11.82 -15.59 13.77
C LYS A 239 -12.34 -14.56 12.79
N TYR A 240 -13.62 -14.67 12.44
CA TYR A 240 -14.17 -13.81 11.38
C TYR A 240 -15.49 -13.17 11.85
N PRO A 241 -15.49 -11.92 12.33
CA PRO A 241 -16.71 -11.22 12.72
C PRO A 241 -17.42 -10.70 11.47
N MET A 242 -18.46 -11.36 11.00
CA MET A 242 -19.25 -10.91 9.86
C MET A 242 -20.13 -9.73 10.22
N ALA A 243 -20.49 -8.91 9.24
CA ALA A 243 -21.38 -7.76 9.39
C ALA A 243 -22.67 -8.14 10.14
N GLY A 244 -23.05 -7.35 11.14
CA GLY A 244 -24.21 -7.60 12.02
C GLY A 244 -23.99 -8.66 13.10
N MET A 245 -22.81 -9.32 13.16
CA MET A 245 -22.48 -10.33 14.17
C MET A 245 -21.63 -9.74 15.30
N THR A 246 -21.44 -10.52 16.36
CA THR A 246 -20.62 -10.12 17.52
C THR A 246 -19.15 -9.92 17.10
N SER A 247 -18.58 -8.76 17.47
CA SER A 247 -17.19 -8.41 17.26
C SER A 247 -16.32 -8.66 18.49
N HIS A 248 -15.02 -8.56 18.33
CA HIS A 248 -14.02 -8.67 19.40
C HIS A 248 -14.00 -7.41 20.28
N LYS A 249 -13.34 -7.54 21.45
CA LYS A 249 -13.08 -6.44 22.38
C LYS A 249 -11.59 -6.16 22.45
N VAL A 250 -11.20 -4.88 22.51
CA VAL A 250 -9.82 -4.45 22.59
C VAL A 250 -9.59 -3.57 23.80
N TRP A 251 -8.42 -3.72 24.43
CA TRP A 251 -7.90 -2.85 25.47
C TRP A 251 -6.53 -2.34 25.09
N VAL A 252 -6.17 -1.18 25.58
CA VAL A 252 -4.80 -0.65 25.51
C VAL A 252 -4.18 -0.79 26.89
N GLY A 253 -3.10 -1.57 26.98
CA GLY A 253 -2.27 -1.71 28.18
C GLY A 253 -1.04 -0.81 28.09
N VAL A 254 -0.52 -0.35 29.23
CA VAL A 254 0.75 0.36 29.37
C VAL A 254 1.62 -0.39 30.37
N TYR A 255 2.74 -0.90 29.89
CA TYR A 255 3.75 -1.61 30.70
C TYR A 255 4.93 -0.70 30.98
N ASN A 256 5.39 -0.72 32.24
CA ASN A 256 6.58 -0.02 32.71
C ASN A 256 7.70 -1.01 33.02
N PRO A 257 8.77 -1.11 32.21
CA PRO A 257 9.90 -2.03 32.41
C PRO A 257 10.68 -1.78 33.72
N ALA A 258 10.68 -0.55 34.24
CA ALA A 258 11.41 -0.22 35.46
C ALA A 258 10.72 -0.74 36.74
N THR A 259 9.39 -0.87 36.70
CA THR A 259 8.59 -1.30 37.86
C THR A 259 7.95 -2.66 37.71
N ASP A 260 8.02 -3.25 36.51
CA ASP A 260 7.32 -4.49 36.10
C ASP A 260 5.79 -4.41 36.30
N LYS A 261 5.20 -3.21 36.17
CA LYS A 261 3.77 -3.00 36.32
C LYS A 261 3.10 -2.71 34.97
N THR A 262 1.91 -3.28 34.78
CA THR A 262 1.01 -2.97 33.69
C THR A 262 -0.24 -2.30 34.23
N VAL A 263 -0.68 -1.23 33.58
CA VAL A 263 -1.99 -0.61 33.77
C VAL A 263 -2.77 -0.66 32.47
N TYR A 264 -4.09 -0.76 32.54
CA TYR A 264 -4.95 -0.66 31.36
C TYR A 264 -5.65 0.69 31.36
N LEU A 265 -5.80 1.28 30.19
CA LEU A 265 -6.56 2.52 30.00
C LEU A 265 -8.02 2.28 30.42
N GLN A 266 -8.56 3.21 31.20
CA GLN A 266 -9.91 3.15 31.75
C GLN A 266 -10.93 3.64 30.72
N THR A 267 -11.14 2.83 29.68
CA THR A 267 -11.97 3.14 28.51
C THR A 267 -13.47 2.90 28.76
N GLY A 268 -13.84 2.24 29.88
CA GLY A 268 -15.20 1.81 30.18
C GLY A 268 -15.55 0.49 29.50
N ASP A 269 -16.77 0.36 28.96
CA ASP A 269 -17.20 -0.82 28.22
C ASP A 269 -16.58 -0.79 26.80
N ASN A 270 -15.83 -1.83 26.46
CA ASN A 270 -15.14 -2.00 25.18
C ASN A 270 -15.97 -2.78 24.14
N THR A 271 -17.23 -3.07 24.43
CA THR A 271 -18.13 -3.72 23.48
C THR A 271 -18.46 -2.75 22.34
N ASP A 272 -18.38 -3.24 21.09
CA ASP A 272 -18.72 -2.46 19.88
C ASP A 272 -17.98 -1.11 19.80
N ARG A 273 -16.68 -1.14 20.11
CA ARG A 273 -15.78 0.03 20.05
C ARG A 273 -14.42 -0.34 19.48
N TYR A 274 -13.85 0.60 18.76
CA TYR A 274 -12.52 0.50 18.17
C TYR A 274 -11.58 1.52 18.83
N PHE A 275 -10.36 1.08 19.16
CA PHE A 275 -9.31 1.87 19.78
C PHE A 275 -8.15 1.99 18.81
N THR A 276 -7.99 3.16 18.21
CA THR A 276 -7.15 3.37 17.04
C THR A 276 -6.07 4.41 17.30
N ASN A 277 -5.04 4.45 16.47
CA ASN A 277 -4.12 5.58 16.33
C ASN A 277 -3.48 6.00 17.66
N VAL A 278 -2.88 5.02 18.38
CA VAL A 278 -2.19 5.24 19.66
C VAL A 278 -0.99 6.17 19.46
N ALA A 279 -0.91 7.24 20.27
CA ALA A 279 0.19 8.19 20.27
C ALA A 279 0.65 8.51 21.69
N TRP A 280 1.90 8.96 21.82
CA TRP A 280 2.50 9.37 23.09
C TRP A 280 2.72 10.88 23.15
N SER A 281 2.56 11.46 24.35
CA SER A 281 3.14 12.78 24.63
C SER A 281 4.68 12.71 24.65
N PRO A 282 5.39 13.79 24.28
CA PRO A 282 6.86 13.82 24.32
C PRO A 282 7.46 13.58 25.71
N ASP A 283 6.74 13.92 26.77
CA ASP A 283 7.13 13.69 28.18
C ASP A 283 6.80 12.28 28.68
N GLU A 284 6.13 11.44 27.87
CA GLU A 284 5.70 10.07 28.16
C GLU A 284 4.65 9.94 29.29
N GLN A 285 3.98 11.04 29.67
CA GLN A 285 2.99 11.04 30.74
C GLN A 285 1.56 10.81 30.25
N THR A 286 1.33 10.93 28.96
CA THR A 286 0.00 10.81 28.36
C THR A 286 0.01 9.90 27.14
N VAL A 287 -0.97 9.00 27.09
CA VAL A 287 -1.31 8.19 25.89
C VAL A 287 -2.54 8.79 25.26
N TYR A 288 -2.49 9.03 23.98
CA TYR A 288 -3.63 9.47 23.16
C TYR A 288 -4.14 8.31 22.34
N VAL A 289 -5.46 8.18 22.27
CA VAL A 289 -6.14 7.14 21.49
C VAL A 289 -7.31 7.79 20.77
N ILE A 290 -7.54 7.43 19.51
CA ILE A 290 -8.76 7.79 18.83
C ILE A 290 -9.76 6.65 19.03
N GLU A 291 -10.87 6.94 19.71
CA GLU A 291 -11.95 6.00 19.98
C GLU A 291 -13.05 6.15 18.95
N VAL A 292 -13.47 5.03 18.35
CA VAL A 292 -14.51 4.99 17.33
C VAL A 292 -15.57 3.98 17.76
N PRO A 293 -16.86 4.33 17.84
CA PRO A 293 -17.93 3.36 18.04
C PRO A 293 -18.11 2.48 16.80
N ARG A 294 -18.76 1.35 16.93
CA ARG A 294 -19.02 0.43 15.85
C ARG A 294 -19.82 1.05 14.69
N SER A 295 -20.69 2.03 14.98
CA SER A 295 -21.40 2.81 13.96
C SER A 295 -20.49 3.63 13.05
N GLN A 296 -19.26 3.90 13.49
CA GLN A 296 -18.23 4.63 12.76
C GLN A 296 -18.64 6.02 12.24
N ASP A 297 -19.74 6.57 12.74
CA ASP A 297 -20.23 7.91 12.43
C ASP A 297 -19.61 9.01 13.32
N LYS A 298 -18.78 8.59 14.31
CA LYS A 298 -18.14 9.45 15.30
C LYS A 298 -16.73 8.97 15.62
N SER A 299 -15.80 9.88 15.91
CA SER A 299 -14.53 9.58 16.56
C SER A 299 -14.22 10.58 17.67
N GLU A 300 -13.52 10.13 18.71
CA GLU A 300 -13.07 10.97 19.84
C GLU A 300 -11.56 10.82 20.05
N LEU A 301 -10.81 11.90 19.97
CA LEU A 301 -9.41 11.94 20.40
C LEU A 301 -9.38 12.09 21.91
N VAL A 302 -8.91 11.06 22.62
CA VAL A 302 -8.93 10.97 24.07
C VAL A 302 -7.53 10.89 24.67
N ALA A 303 -7.28 11.66 25.72
CA ALA A 303 -6.04 11.62 26.49
C ALA A 303 -6.21 10.76 27.77
N TYR A 304 -5.21 9.90 28.02
CA TYR A 304 -5.13 9.04 29.18
C TYR A 304 -3.83 9.25 29.95
N ASP A 305 -3.89 9.13 31.27
CA ASP A 305 -2.70 9.12 32.11
C ASP A 305 -1.93 7.82 31.93
N ALA A 306 -0.67 7.90 31.54
CA ALA A 306 0.15 6.73 31.23
C ALA A 306 0.50 5.87 32.46
N THR A 307 0.44 6.43 33.65
CA THR A 307 0.82 5.75 34.91
C THR A 307 -0.36 5.06 35.57
N THR A 308 -1.55 5.66 35.50
CA THR A 308 -2.75 5.18 36.19
C THR A 308 -3.78 4.58 35.24
N GLY A 309 -3.66 4.84 33.95
CA GLY A 309 -4.67 4.51 32.93
C GLY A 309 -5.91 5.40 32.97
N ALA A 310 -5.95 6.41 33.86
CA ALA A 310 -7.14 7.23 34.03
C ALA A 310 -7.45 8.07 32.78
N ARG A 311 -8.72 8.11 32.39
CA ARG A 311 -9.23 8.98 31.32
C ARG A 311 -9.16 10.43 31.77
N LYS A 312 -8.33 11.26 31.08
CA LYS A 312 -8.15 12.68 31.40
C LYS A 312 -9.25 13.55 30.77
N GLN A 313 -9.33 13.54 29.45
CA GLN A 313 -10.28 14.35 28.72
C GLN A 313 -10.45 13.88 27.28
N VAL A 314 -11.56 14.29 26.67
CA VAL A 314 -11.76 14.27 25.21
C VAL A 314 -11.25 15.60 24.66
N LEU A 315 -10.26 15.55 23.76
CA LEU A 315 -9.67 16.75 23.15
C LEU A 315 -10.48 17.23 21.95
N TYR A 316 -10.96 16.29 21.17
CA TYR A 316 -11.70 16.58 19.93
C TYR A 316 -12.68 15.47 19.62
N THR A 317 -13.83 15.84 19.10
CA THR A 317 -14.87 14.93 18.58
C THR A 317 -15.15 15.28 17.13
N GLU A 318 -15.10 14.30 16.26
CA GLU A 318 -15.49 14.40 14.85
C GLU A 318 -16.71 13.53 14.61
N THR A 319 -17.67 14.04 13.86
CA THR A 319 -18.90 13.33 13.48
C THR A 319 -19.17 13.51 12.00
N ASN A 320 -19.78 12.50 11.38
CA ASN A 320 -20.24 12.57 9.99
C ASN A 320 -21.48 11.69 9.83
N ASP A 321 -22.44 12.13 9.02
CA ASP A 321 -23.70 11.39 8.78
C ASP A 321 -23.48 10.06 8.02
N ARG A 322 -22.31 9.86 7.43
CA ARG A 322 -21.94 8.61 6.74
C ARG A 322 -20.96 7.80 7.60
N TYR A 323 -19.71 8.26 7.65
CA TYR A 323 -18.68 7.64 8.50
C TYR A 323 -17.50 8.59 8.72
N VAL A 324 -16.75 8.33 9.79
CA VAL A 324 -15.43 8.90 10.05
C VAL A 324 -14.40 7.77 9.96
N GLU A 325 -13.22 8.09 9.46
CA GLU A 325 -12.14 7.11 9.28
C GLU A 325 -10.80 7.72 9.67
N PRO A 326 -10.44 7.68 10.97
CA PRO A 326 -9.15 8.17 11.43
C PRO A 326 -8.04 7.21 11.00
N MET A 327 -7.14 7.66 10.12
CA MET A 327 -6.09 6.82 9.52
C MET A 327 -4.71 7.04 10.13
N THR A 328 -4.51 8.14 10.89
CA THR A 328 -3.19 8.53 11.37
C THR A 328 -3.22 9.00 12.82
N PRO A 329 -2.22 8.64 13.65
CA PRO A 329 -2.09 9.19 14.99
C PRO A 329 -1.73 10.69 14.95
N ILE A 330 -2.00 11.40 16.06
CA ILE A 330 -1.52 12.77 16.24
C ILE A 330 0.01 12.80 16.26
N GLN A 331 0.60 13.91 15.78
CA GLN A 331 2.03 14.12 15.78
C GLN A 331 2.38 15.44 16.46
N PHE A 332 3.18 15.39 17.54
CA PHE A 332 3.62 16.58 18.25
C PHE A 332 4.63 17.39 17.44
N LEU A 333 4.58 18.72 17.57
CA LEU A 333 5.59 19.59 16.99
C LEU A 333 6.91 19.41 17.76
N PRO A 334 8.04 19.08 17.11
CA PRO A 334 9.30 18.82 17.83
C PRO A 334 9.90 20.07 18.51
N TRP A 335 9.38 21.26 18.24
CA TRP A 335 9.78 22.54 18.88
C TRP A 335 8.75 23.10 19.89
N ASP A 336 7.61 22.41 20.08
CA ASP A 336 6.58 22.84 21.01
C ASP A 336 5.73 21.62 21.43
N ASP A 337 6.10 21.02 22.53
CA ASP A 337 5.50 19.81 23.11
C ASP A 337 4.05 20.02 23.63
N THR A 338 3.56 21.26 23.60
CA THR A 338 2.18 21.59 23.91
C THR A 338 1.27 21.60 22.70
N LYS A 339 1.80 21.35 21.49
CA LYS A 339 1.05 21.40 20.24
C LYS A 339 1.25 20.16 19.38
N PHE A 340 0.19 19.75 18.71
CA PHE A 340 0.22 18.62 17.78
C PHE A 340 -0.61 18.90 16.53
N ILE A 341 -0.33 18.16 15.47
CA ILE A 341 -1.16 18.12 14.28
C ILE A 341 -2.12 16.94 14.32
N TYR A 342 -3.32 17.19 13.84
CA TYR A 342 -4.39 16.21 13.65
C TYR A 342 -4.84 16.25 12.19
N GLN A 343 -5.07 15.08 11.57
CA GLN A 343 -5.61 14.99 10.21
C GLN A 343 -7.12 14.74 10.28
N SER A 344 -7.89 15.45 9.46
CA SER A 344 -9.35 15.35 9.45
C SER A 344 -9.91 15.69 8.06
N ARG A 345 -10.98 14.99 7.69
CA ARG A 345 -11.76 15.22 6.45
C ARG A 345 -13.00 16.12 6.67
N ARG A 346 -13.12 16.78 7.81
CA ARG A 346 -14.32 17.52 8.24
C ARG A 346 -14.74 18.68 7.34
N ASP A 347 -13.85 19.19 6.47
CA ASP A 347 -14.17 20.20 5.47
C ASP A 347 -14.34 19.62 4.05
N GLY A 348 -14.42 18.29 3.93
CA GLY A 348 -14.61 17.58 2.69
C GLY A 348 -13.33 16.96 2.08
N TYR A 349 -12.14 17.33 2.57
CA TYR A 349 -10.84 16.78 2.15
C TYR A 349 -9.96 16.51 3.36
N ASN A 350 -9.01 15.58 3.24
CA ASN A 350 -8.08 15.32 4.33
C ASN A 350 -7.06 16.46 4.45
N HIS A 351 -7.13 17.18 5.57
CA HIS A 351 -6.29 18.34 5.85
C HIS A 351 -5.62 18.27 7.23
N LEU A 352 -4.57 19.10 7.41
CA LEU A 352 -3.83 19.24 8.64
C LEU A 352 -4.43 20.36 9.49
N TYR A 353 -4.68 20.05 10.76
CA TYR A 353 -5.16 20.96 11.78
C TYR A 353 -4.19 21.01 12.95
N LEU A 354 -3.92 22.20 13.46
CA LEU A 354 -3.07 22.42 14.63
C LEU A 354 -3.94 22.54 15.87
N PHE A 355 -3.64 21.72 16.87
CA PHE A 355 -4.27 21.73 18.18
C PHE A 355 -3.25 21.97 19.28
N ASP A 356 -3.69 22.44 20.44
CA ASP A 356 -2.93 22.35 21.67
C ASP A 356 -3.39 21.17 22.55
N THR A 357 -2.61 20.85 23.58
CA THR A 357 -2.89 19.72 24.47
C THR A 357 -4.13 19.91 25.36
N THR A 358 -4.78 21.07 25.33
CA THR A 358 -6.09 21.30 25.98
C THR A 358 -7.26 20.91 25.08
N GLY A 359 -7.00 20.58 23.82
CA GLY A 359 -7.99 20.26 22.81
C GLY A 359 -8.50 21.49 22.02
N LYS A 360 -7.86 22.66 22.22
CA LYS A 360 -8.19 23.84 21.45
C LYS A 360 -7.57 23.77 20.07
N GLU A 361 -8.40 23.88 19.03
CA GLU A 361 -7.92 24.10 17.67
C GLU A 361 -7.34 25.52 17.54
N LEU A 362 -6.12 25.59 17.01
CA LEU A 362 -5.36 26.83 16.82
C LEU A 362 -5.42 27.31 15.37
N ALA A 363 -5.39 26.40 14.40
CA ALA A 363 -5.42 26.72 12.98
C ALA A 363 -5.73 25.49 12.11
N GLN A 364 -6.35 25.71 10.96
CA GLN A 364 -6.30 24.79 9.82
C GLN A 364 -5.07 25.15 8.98
N LEU A 365 -4.11 24.21 8.89
CA LEU A 365 -2.82 24.46 8.26
C LEU A 365 -2.85 24.29 6.74
N THR A 366 -3.67 23.37 6.24
CA THR A 366 -3.88 23.16 4.81
C THR A 366 -5.36 23.29 4.46
N LYS A 367 -5.67 23.82 3.28
CA LYS A 367 -7.05 24.01 2.83
C LYS A 367 -7.12 24.06 1.31
N GLY A 368 -8.16 23.47 0.74
CA GLY A 368 -8.42 23.45 -0.71
C GLY A 368 -9.03 22.13 -1.17
N ASN A 369 -9.27 22.00 -2.46
CA ASN A 369 -9.84 20.79 -3.05
C ASN A 369 -8.73 19.75 -3.35
N PHE A 370 -8.06 19.30 -2.33
CA PHE A 370 -6.98 18.30 -2.40
C PHE A 370 -6.83 17.53 -1.09
N GLU A 371 -6.22 16.39 -1.15
CA GLU A 371 -5.94 15.54 0.02
C GLU A 371 -4.47 15.68 0.47
N VAL A 372 -4.26 15.85 1.77
CA VAL A 372 -2.97 15.51 2.40
C VAL A 372 -2.90 14.00 2.49
N ILE A 373 -1.94 13.42 1.78
CA ILE A 373 -1.78 11.95 1.68
C ILE A 373 -0.96 11.42 2.85
N ASP A 374 0.12 12.15 3.22
CA ASP A 374 1.05 11.72 4.27
C ASP A 374 1.79 12.93 4.86
N VAL A 375 2.17 12.85 6.14
CA VAL A 375 3.06 13.80 6.80
C VAL A 375 4.43 13.16 6.95
N LEU A 376 5.39 13.65 6.17
CA LEU A 376 6.74 13.10 6.16
C LEU A 376 7.56 13.50 7.40
N GLY A 377 7.26 14.64 8.00
CA GLY A 377 7.91 15.13 9.20
C GLY A 377 8.00 16.65 9.26
N PHE A 378 9.01 17.14 9.97
CA PHE A 378 9.12 18.54 10.36
C PHE A 378 10.49 19.13 10.01
N ASN A 379 10.49 20.42 9.66
CA ASN A 379 11.70 21.25 9.67
C ASN A 379 11.64 22.15 10.91
N GLU A 380 12.39 21.78 11.94
CA GLU A 380 12.38 22.51 13.22
C GLU A 380 12.85 23.96 13.12
N LYS A 381 13.85 24.21 12.30
CA LYS A 381 14.42 25.54 12.10
C LYS A 381 13.49 26.47 11.35
N ALA A 382 12.85 25.94 10.30
CA ALA A 382 11.90 26.70 9.49
C ALA A 382 10.49 26.76 10.13
N LYS A 383 10.25 25.95 11.20
CA LYS A 383 8.93 25.81 11.82
C LYS A 383 7.85 25.41 10.81
N SER A 384 8.20 24.47 9.94
CA SER A 384 7.31 23.97 8.89
C SER A 384 7.10 22.47 8.95
N ILE A 385 5.95 22.04 8.43
CA ILE A 385 5.57 20.63 8.28
C ILE A 385 5.81 20.26 6.83
N ILE A 386 6.45 19.11 6.60
CA ILE A 386 6.68 18.55 5.27
C ILE A 386 5.65 17.45 5.04
N TYR A 387 4.87 17.58 3.99
CA TYR A 387 3.78 16.66 3.69
C TYR A 387 3.69 16.34 2.20
N LYS A 388 3.08 15.20 1.89
CA LYS A 388 2.72 14.77 0.54
C LYS A 388 1.25 15.06 0.29
N SER A 389 0.92 15.59 -0.88
CA SER A 389 -0.46 15.82 -1.29
C SER A 389 -0.64 15.72 -2.81
N ASN A 390 -1.91 15.69 -3.21
CA ASN A 390 -2.30 15.79 -4.61
C ASN A 390 -2.78 17.20 -5.00
N GLU A 391 -2.27 18.24 -4.35
CA GLU A 391 -2.65 19.65 -4.54
C GLU A 391 -2.51 20.11 -6.01
N ALA A 392 -1.53 19.59 -6.75
CA ALA A 392 -1.29 19.95 -8.15
C ALA A 392 -2.35 19.35 -9.10
N LEU A 393 -2.71 18.08 -8.91
CA LEU A 393 -3.69 17.34 -9.71
C LEU A 393 -4.04 16.04 -8.97
N PRO A 394 -5.28 15.55 -9.01
CA PRO A 394 -5.68 14.32 -8.31
C PRO A 394 -4.81 13.09 -8.56
N ILE A 395 -4.22 12.97 -9.75
CA ILE A 395 -3.35 11.85 -10.17
C ILE A 395 -1.85 12.12 -9.96
N ARG A 396 -1.48 13.23 -9.29
CA ARG A 396 -0.11 13.60 -8.95
C ARG A 396 0.08 13.59 -7.44
N HIS A 397 1.20 13.09 -7.00
CA HIS A 397 1.56 13.07 -5.57
C HIS A 397 2.87 13.81 -5.38
N ASN A 398 2.81 15.02 -4.83
CA ASN A 398 3.93 15.93 -4.70
C ASN A 398 4.20 16.30 -3.24
N TYR A 399 5.42 16.75 -2.95
CA TYR A 399 5.82 17.20 -1.62
C TYR A 399 5.72 18.71 -1.49
N TYR A 400 5.15 19.11 -0.36
CA TYR A 400 4.95 20.49 0.03
C TYR A 400 5.48 20.72 1.44
N SER A 401 5.78 21.98 1.75
CA SER A 401 5.92 22.45 3.12
C SER A 401 4.80 23.43 3.46
N VAL A 402 4.34 23.45 4.71
CA VAL A 402 3.50 24.51 5.26
C VAL A 402 4.17 25.12 6.48
N ASP A 403 4.34 26.43 6.46
CA ASP A 403 4.83 27.20 7.62
C ASP A 403 3.69 27.31 8.66
N VAL A 404 3.93 26.84 9.88
CA VAL A 404 2.90 26.73 10.93
C VAL A 404 2.34 28.09 11.38
N LYS A 405 3.12 29.16 11.24
CA LYS A 405 2.71 30.50 11.67
C LYS A 405 2.01 31.29 10.56
N THR A 406 2.57 31.26 9.35
CA THR A 406 2.09 32.06 8.22
C THR A 406 1.09 31.34 7.35
N LEU A 407 0.96 30.02 7.52
CA LEU A 407 0.15 29.10 6.72
C LEU A 407 0.55 29.08 5.23
N LYS A 408 1.74 29.62 4.91
CA LYS A 408 2.27 29.62 3.55
C LYS A 408 2.67 28.21 3.15
N ARG A 409 2.05 27.70 2.07
CA ARG A 409 2.44 26.44 1.43
C ARG A 409 3.46 26.68 0.34
N THR A 410 4.40 25.76 0.18
CA THR A 410 5.44 25.81 -0.83
C THR A 410 5.65 24.43 -1.43
N LEU A 411 5.55 24.31 -2.77
CA LEU A 411 5.92 23.10 -3.50
C LEU A 411 7.43 22.89 -3.42
N LEU A 412 7.87 21.68 -3.07
CA LEU A 412 9.27 21.32 -2.85
C LEU A 412 9.92 20.58 -4.03
N ASP A 413 9.11 19.92 -4.84
CA ASP A 413 9.55 19.15 -6.01
C ASP A 413 9.18 19.86 -7.33
N ASN A 414 9.14 19.13 -8.44
CA ASN A 414 8.87 19.68 -9.77
C ASN A 414 7.38 19.77 -10.15
N GLY A 415 6.46 19.34 -9.28
CA GLY A 415 5.00 19.35 -9.50
C GLY A 415 4.48 18.39 -10.55
N LYS A 416 5.27 17.41 -11.00
CA LYS A 416 4.90 16.41 -12.00
C LYS A 416 4.94 15.01 -11.39
N GLY A 417 4.14 14.09 -11.92
CA GLY A 417 4.28 12.68 -11.58
C GLY A 417 3.97 12.30 -10.14
N VAL A 418 4.56 11.21 -9.70
CA VAL A 418 4.36 10.63 -8.36
C VAL A 418 5.70 10.51 -7.65
N HIS A 419 5.77 11.09 -6.46
CA HIS A 419 6.95 11.23 -5.65
C HIS A 419 6.91 10.35 -4.40
N SER A 420 8.08 9.87 -3.98
CA SER A 420 8.29 9.14 -2.72
C SER A 420 9.63 9.58 -2.13
N ALA A 421 9.61 10.30 -1.02
CA ALA A 421 10.80 10.90 -0.45
C ALA A 421 11.09 10.44 0.99
N ARG A 422 12.34 10.61 1.40
CA ARG A 422 12.79 10.46 2.78
C ARG A 422 13.41 11.77 3.25
N LEU A 423 12.98 12.21 4.43
CA LEU A 423 13.40 13.46 5.04
C LEU A 423 14.72 13.27 5.80
N SER A 424 15.62 14.24 5.73
CA SER A 424 16.82 14.29 6.55
C SER A 424 16.50 14.61 8.01
N ALA A 425 17.42 14.32 8.94
CA ALA A 425 17.17 14.44 10.37
C ALA A 425 16.74 15.85 10.82
N SER A 426 17.28 16.90 10.22
CA SER A 426 16.89 18.29 10.54
C SER A 426 15.64 18.75 9.78
N GLY A 427 15.15 17.95 8.83
CA GLY A 427 14.08 18.37 7.93
C GLY A 427 14.49 19.33 6.82
N ASN A 428 15.80 19.60 6.62
CA ASN A 428 16.28 20.54 5.62
C ASN A 428 16.32 19.99 4.19
N TYR A 429 16.38 18.66 4.04
CA TYR A 429 16.57 18.00 2.74
C TYR A 429 15.64 16.80 2.59
N LEU A 430 15.24 16.55 1.33
CA LEU A 430 14.55 15.35 0.88
C LEU A 430 15.44 14.58 -0.10
N CYS A 431 15.55 13.28 0.08
CA CYS A 431 15.99 12.37 -0.97
C CYS A 431 14.74 11.82 -1.63
N ASP A 432 14.41 12.35 -2.79
CA ASP A 432 13.16 12.15 -3.49
C ASP A 432 13.32 11.23 -4.68
N THR A 433 12.52 10.20 -4.74
CA THR A 433 12.41 9.27 -5.88
C THR A 433 11.09 9.52 -6.57
N TRP A 434 11.10 9.85 -7.85
CA TRP A 434 9.88 10.11 -8.59
C TRP A 434 9.82 9.44 -9.95
N ARG A 435 8.62 9.31 -10.46
CA ARG A 435 8.27 8.71 -11.74
C ARG A 435 7.19 9.54 -12.43
N ALA A 436 7.25 9.58 -13.76
CA ALA A 436 6.22 10.21 -14.58
C ALA A 436 6.21 9.54 -15.96
N PRO A 437 5.24 9.82 -16.84
CA PRO A 437 5.30 9.37 -18.22
C PRO A 437 6.62 9.80 -18.87
N GLY A 438 7.40 8.82 -19.34
CA GLY A 438 8.75 9.03 -19.87
C GLY A 438 9.89 9.14 -18.83
N VAL A 439 9.57 9.10 -17.54
CA VAL A 439 10.56 9.06 -16.43
C VAL A 439 10.41 7.73 -15.69
N TYR A 440 11.33 6.82 -15.94
CA TYR A 440 11.30 5.46 -15.39
C TYR A 440 11.54 5.43 -13.88
N ARG A 441 12.58 6.15 -13.44
CA ARG A 441 12.93 6.47 -12.06
C ARG A 441 13.96 7.59 -12.07
N GLN A 442 13.68 8.66 -11.36
CA GLN A 442 14.66 9.71 -11.09
C GLN A 442 14.76 9.90 -9.57
N ILE A 443 15.98 10.16 -9.10
CA ILE A 443 16.26 10.42 -7.68
C ILE A 443 16.94 11.77 -7.58
N ASP A 444 16.33 12.66 -6.83
CA ASP A 444 16.77 14.03 -6.64
C ASP A 444 17.04 14.33 -5.15
N LEU A 445 18.03 15.16 -4.89
CA LEU A 445 18.24 15.79 -3.59
C LEU A 445 17.57 17.16 -3.62
N LEU A 446 16.53 17.34 -2.80
CA LEU A 446 15.76 18.58 -2.72
C LEU A 446 16.05 19.31 -1.41
N SER A 447 15.93 20.63 -1.40
CA SER A 447 15.92 21.44 -0.18
C SER A 447 14.49 21.79 0.20
N THR A 448 14.15 21.66 1.50
CA THR A 448 12.81 22.01 2.02
C THR A 448 12.66 23.53 2.28
N THR A 449 13.73 24.30 2.20
CA THR A 449 13.74 25.74 2.48
C THR A 449 13.95 26.62 1.26
N LYS A 450 14.42 26.04 0.16
CA LYS A 450 14.70 26.74 -1.11
C LYS A 450 14.31 25.85 -2.27
N PRO A 451 13.71 26.38 -3.34
CA PRO A 451 13.43 25.59 -4.54
C PRO A 451 14.78 25.26 -5.24
N ALA A 452 15.38 24.15 -4.86
CA ALA A 452 16.62 23.65 -5.44
C ALA A 452 16.57 22.12 -5.50
N ALA A 453 16.83 21.56 -6.67
CA ALA A 453 16.93 20.13 -6.92
C ALA A 453 18.30 19.80 -7.53
N ILE A 454 18.90 18.71 -7.07
CA ILE A 454 20.12 18.14 -7.65
C ILE A 454 19.81 16.69 -8.02
N THR A 455 19.87 16.36 -9.30
CA THR A 455 19.67 14.98 -9.76
C THR A 455 20.83 14.10 -9.35
N LEU A 456 20.54 13.07 -8.58
CA LEU A 456 21.49 12.06 -8.11
C LEU A 456 21.55 10.86 -9.06
N HIS A 457 20.40 10.48 -9.60
CA HIS A 457 20.27 9.32 -10.48
C HIS A 457 19.09 9.49 -11.43
N GLN A 458 19.28 9.07 -12.67
CA GLN A 458 18.21 8.95 -13.66
C GLN A 458 18.35 7.61 -14.37
N ALA A 459 17.40 6.73 -14.17
CA ALA A 459 17.38 5.44 -14.81
C ALA A 459 17.02 5.57 -16.30
N GLY A 460 17.75 4.84 -17.15
CA GLY A 460 17.31 4.57 -18.52
C GLY A 460 16.13 3.59 -18.55
N THR A 461 15.59 3.37 -19.76
CA THR A 461 14.53 2.35 -19.92
C THR A 461 15.05 0.97 -19.55
N PRO A 462 14.35 0.21 -18.70
CA PRO A 462 14.68 -1.20 -18.44
C PRO A 462 14.26 -2.11 -19.58
N TRP A 463 13.51 -1.62 -20.56
CA TRP A 463 12.84 -2.37 -21.63
C TRP A 463 13.46 -2.16 -23.00
N GLU A 464 14.76 -1.83 -23.03
CA GLU A 464 15.48 -1.68 -24.30
C GLU A 464 15.43 -2.98 -25.11
N GLY A 465 15.06 -2.86 -26.39
CA GLY A 465 14.90 -4.00 -27.30
C GLY A 465 13.59 -4.78 -27.15
N TYR A 466 12.67 -4.34 -26.28
CA TYR A 466 11.32 -4.91 -26.17
C TYR A 466 10.27 -4.12 -26.96
N ASN A 467 9.23 -4.82 -27.37
CA ASN A 467 8.08 -4.20 -28.03
C ASN A 467 7.08 -3.67 -26.97
N VAL A 468 7.20 -2.39 -26.66
CA VAL A 468 6.43 -1.74 -25.59
C VAL A 468 5.13 -1.16 -26.15
N PRO A 469 3.97 -1.38 -25.47
CA PRO A 469 2.70 -0.80 -25.89
C PRO A 469 2.63 0.72 -25.65
N GLU A 470 1.67 1.37 -26.32
CA GLU A 470 1.34 2.78 -26.07
C GLU A 470 0.45 2.92 -24.84
N PHE A 471 0.78 3.85 -23.96
CA PHE A 471 -0.01 4.21 -22.78
C PHE A 471 -0.59 5.60 -22.93
N SER A 472 -1.84 5.76 -22.53
CA SER A 472 -2.51 7.08 -22.50
C SER A 472 -3.36 7.23 -21.24
N CYS A 473 -3.53 8.47 -20.82
CA CYS A 473 -4.40 8.86 -19.72
C CYS A 473 -5.32 9.98 -20.18
N GLY A 474 -6.53 10.03 -19.66
CA GLY A 474 -7.52 11.05 -19.96
C GLY A 474 -8.62 11.09 -18.93
N THR A 475 -9.68 11.84 -19.23
CA THR A 475 -10.88 11.90 -18.39
C THR A 475 -12.14 11.61 -19.20
N ILE A 476 -13.13 11.03 -18.54
CA ILE A 476 -14.52 10.90 -19.01
C ILE A 476 -15.46 11.45 -17.93
N LYS A 477 -16.70 11.77 -18.30
CA LYS A 477 -17.70 12.15 -17.31
C LYS A 477 -18.25 10.91 -16.60
N ALA A 478 -18.46 11.04 -15.29
CA ALA A 478 -19.18 10.08 -14.47
C ALA A 478 -20.67 10.00 -14.87
N ALA A 479 -21.40 9.09 -14.24
CA ALA A 479 -22.83 8.92 -14.50
C ALA A 479 -23.69 10.14 -14.01
N ASP A 480 -23.10 11.05 -13.21
CA ASP A 480 -23.71 12.33 -12.83
C ASP A 480 -23.53 13.43 -13.89
N ASP A 481 -22.89 13.13 -15.04
CA ASP A 481 -22.57 14.03 -16.14
C ASP A 481 -21.74 15.28 -15.77
N SER A 482 -21.25 15.37 -14.53
CA SER A 482 -20.53 16.54 -14.00
C SER A 482 -19.09 16.19 -13.57
N THR A 483 -18.92 15.09 -12.85
CA THR A 483 -17.63 14.68 -12.28
C THR A 483 -16.70 14.07 -13.33
N ASP A 484 -15.46 14.53 -13.38
CA ASP A 484 -14.43 13.92 -14.22
C ASP A 484 -13.85 12.67 -13.57
N LEU A 485 -13.80 11.56 -14.33
CA LEU A 485 -13.16 10.32 -13.93
C LEU A 485 -11.87 10.14 -14.73
N TYR A 486 -10.75 9.92 -14.05
CA TYR A 486 -9.48 9.61 -14.73
C TYR A 486 -9.46 8.17 -15.22
N PHE A 487 -8.99 7.98 -16.44
CA PHE A 487 -8.79 6.65 -17.02
C PHE A 487 -7.37 6.48 -17.56
N ARG A 488 -6.93 5.24 -17.62
CA ARG A 488 -5.75 4.76 -18.36
C ARG A 488 -6.18 3.83 -19.47
N MET A 489 -5.52 3.94 -20.63
CA MET A 489 -5.67 3.00 -21.74
C MET A 489 -4.31 2.49 -22.16
N VAL A 490 -4.19 1.16 -22.37
CA VAL A 490 -3.02 0.51 -22.94
C VAL A 490 -3.44 -0.07 -24.28
N LYS A 491 -2.84 0.43 -25.37
CA LYS A 491 -3.16 -0.02 -26.71
C LYS A 491 -2.33 -1.24 -27.11
N PRO A 492 -2.84 -2.12 -27.98
CA PRO A 492 -2.06 -3.22 -28.51
C PRO A 492 -0.72 -2.76 -29.09
N VAL A 493 0.34 -3.57 -28.95
CA VAL A 493 1.59 -3.32 -29.67
C VAL A 493 1.35 -3.34 -31.17
N ASN A 494 2.05 -2.50 -31.94
CA ASN A 494 1.83 -2.32 -33.38
C ASN A 494 0.38 -1.92 -33.70
N PHE A 495 -0.20 -1.04 -32.88
CA PHE A 495 -1.57 -0.58 -33.00
C PHE A 495 -1.87 -0.01 -34.42
N ASP A 496 -2.94 -0.47 -35.01
CA ASP A 496 -3.45 -0.01 -36.30
C ASP A 496 -4.89 0.52 -36.12
N PRO A 497 -5.12 1.83 -36.25
CA PRO A 497 -6.44 2.42 -36.00
C PRO A 497 -7.54 1.96 -36.98
N ALA A 498 -7.17 1.27 -38.09
CA ALA A 498 -8.11 0.70 -39.04
C ALA A 498 -8.63 -0.68 -38.60
N LYS A 499 -8.01 -1.31 -37.62
CA LYS A 499 -8.42 -2.62 -37.09
C LYS A 499 -9.33 -2.46 -35.87
N LYS A 500 -10.12 -3.51 -35.62
CA LYS A 500 -10.90 -3.63 -34.37
C LYS A 500 -10.23 -4.61 -33.43
N TYR A 501 -10.14 -4.21 -32.16
CA TYR A 501 -9.49 -4.95 -31.11
C TYR A 501 -10.47 -5.35 -30.00
N PRO A 502 -10.36 -6.56 -29.42
CA PRO A 502 -11.05 -6.89 -28.19
C PRO A 502 -10.52 -6.00 -27.07
N ALA A 503 -11.40 -5.62 -26.13
CA ALA A 503 -11.00 -4.80 -25.01
C ALA A 503 -11.30 -5.49 -23.66
N VAL A 504 -10.40 -5.32 -22.70
CA VAL A 504 -10.58 -5.79 -21.33
C VAL A 504 -10.60 -4.59 -20.39
N VAL A 505 -11.67 -4.46 -19.61
CA VAL A 505 -11.78 -3.50 -18.53
C VAL A 505 -11.17 -4.14 -17.29
N TYR A 506 -10.11 -3.52 -16.73
CA TYR A 506 -9.66 -3.88 -15.39
C TYR A 506 -10.35 -2.97 -14.37
N VAL A 507 -10.98 -3.55 -13.36
CA VAL A 507 -11.71 -2.82 -12.33
C VAL A 507 -11.28 -3.25 -10.92
N TYR A 508 -11.04 -2.30 -10.03
CA TYR A 508 -11.11 -2.48 -8.59
C TYR A 508 -12.39 -1.80 -8.07
N GLY A 509 -12.48 -0.49 -8.20
CA GLY A 509 -13.68 0.31 -8.06
C GLY A 509 -14.12 0.64 -6.64
N GLY A 510 -13.55 0.00 -5.62
CA GLY A 510 -13.94 0.16 -4.23
C GLY A 510 -13.23 1.29 -3.49
N PRO A 511 -13.58 1.49 -2.21
CA PRO A 511 -12.90 2.42 -1.32
C PRO A 511 -11.38 2.23 -1.31
N HIS A 512 -10.64 3.32 -1.18
CA HIS A 512 -9.18 3.37 -1.26
C HIS A 512 -8.56 2.95 -2.60
N ALA A 513 -9.36 2.72 -3.65
CA ALA A 513 -8.85 2.51 -4.99
C ALA A 513 -8.15 3.76 -5.52
N HIS A 514 -7.00 3.58 -6.14
CA HIS A 514 -6.31 4.59 -6.92
C HIS A 514 -5.48 3.89 -7.99
N ASN A 515 -6.10 3.62 -9.14
CA ASN A 515 -5.52 2.80 -10.19
C ASN A 515 -4.83 3.61 -11.26
N VAL A 516 -5.18 4.89 -11.39
CA VAL A 516 -4.69 5.79 -12.43
C VAL A 516 -3.96 6.95 -11.79
N ASP A 517 -2.65 7.02 -11.97
CA ASP A 517 -1.82 8.13 -11.54
C ASP A 517 -0.85 8.57 -12.65
N GLU A 518 -0.17 9.69 -12.45
CA GLU A 518 0.80 10.22 -13.43
C GLU A 518 2.21 9.65 -13.22
N SER A 519 2.35 8.42 -12.69
CA SER A 519 3.62 7.72 -12.62
C SER A 519 4.01 7.12 -13.97
N TRP A 520 5.12 6.41 -14.03
CA TRP A 520 5.57 5.71 -15.24
C TRP A 520 4.46 4.78 -15.76
N ASN A 521 4.11 4.96 -17.03
CA ASN A 521 3.03 4.26 -17.72
C ASN A 521 1.64 4.43 -17.05
N TYR A 522 1.42 5.54 -16.33
CA TYR A 522 0.17 5.84 -15.63
C TYR A 522 -0.27 4.73 -14.66
N ALA A 523 0.70 4.13 -13.94
CA ALA A 523 0.51 3.00 -13.03
C ALA A 523 -0.03 1.72 -13.70
N ALA A 524 0.22 1.53 -15.00
CA ALA A 524 -0.20 0.30 -15.70
C ALA A 524 0.40 -0.94 -15.02
N ARG A 525 -0.47 -1.93 -14.78
CA ARG A 525 -0.05 -3.19 -14.22
C ARG A 525 0.75 -4.02 -15.22
N PRO A 526 1.70 -4.83 -14.76
CA PRO A 526 2.49 -5.69 -15.63
C PRO A 526 1.66 -6.60 -16.55
N TRP A 527 0.56 -7.16 -16.03
CA TRP A 527 -0.34 -8.00 -16.84
C TRP A 527 -1.05 -7.23 -17.95
N GLU A 528 -1.34 -5.95 -17.77
CA GLU A 528 -1.94 -5.10 -18.81
C GLU A 528 -1.00 -4.98 -20.03
N ILE A 529 0.30 -4.87 -19.77
CA ILE A 529 1.36 -4.84 -20.81
C ILE A 529 1.39 -6.17 -21.58
N TYR A 530 1.33 -7.28 -20.85
CA TYR A 530 1.32 -8.61 -21.44
C TYR A 530 0.11 -8.83 -22.35
N MET A 531 -1.08 -8.42 -21.90
CA MET A 531 -2.31 -8.52 -22.70
C MET A 531 -2.28 -7.62 -23.94
N ALA A 532 -1.70 -6.43 -23.84
CA ALA A 532 -1.53 -5.54 -24.98
C ALA A 532 -0.65 -6.17 -26.10
N GLN A 533 0.39 -6.94 -25.72
CA GLN A 533 1.17 -7.72 -26.69
C GLN A 533 0.36 -8.82 -27.38
N LYS A 534 -0.64 -9.35 -26.68
CA LYS A 534 -1.52 -10.38 -27.23
C LYS A 534 -2.64 -9.80 -28.09
N GLY A 535 -2.68 -8.48 -28.28
CA GLY A 535 -3.62 -7.79 -29.15
C GLY A 535 -4.88 -7.30 -28.46
N TYR A 536 -4.91 -7.21 -27.14
CA TYR A 536 -6.01 -6.62 -26.38
C TYR A 536 -5.77 -5.13 -26.13
N LEU A 537 -6.84 -4.36 -26.17
CA LEU A 537 -6.88 -3.03 -25.59
C LEU A 537 -7.27 -3.16 -24.10
N ILE A 538 -6.53 -2.51 -23.21
CA ILE A 538 -6.84 -2.52 -21.78
C ILE A 538 -7.31 -1.14 -21.36
N PHE A 539 -8.38 -1.10 -20.58
CA PHE A 539 -8.98 0.13 -20.08
C PHE A 539 -9.22 0.05 -18.58
N VAL A 540 -8.85 1.11 -17.88
CA VAL A 540 -9.00 1.23 -16.43
C VAL A 540 -9.53 2.60 -16.12
N VAL A 541 -10.61 2.71 -15.35
CA VAL A 541 -11.16 3.99 -14.90
C VAL A 541 -11.36 3.96 -13.38
N ASP A 542 -10.95 5.04 -12.70
CA ASP A 542 -11.24 5.25 -11.29
C ASP A 542 -12.61 5.94 -11.16
N ASN A 543 -13.60 5.16 -10.77
CA ASN A 543 -14.98 5.61 -10.57
C ASN A 543 -15.15 6.39 -9.26
N ARG A 544 -16.27 7.08 -9.08
CA ARG A 544 -16.67 7.61 -7.77
C ARG A 544 -16.75 6.47 -6.75
N GLY A 545 -16.40 6.75 -5.51
CA GLY A 545 -16.16 5.75 -4.47
C GLY A 545 -14.67 5.41 -4.31
N SER A 546 -13.79 5.84 -5.24
CA SER A 546 -12.34 5.69 -5.11
C SER A 546 -11.69 6.86 -4.37
N GLN A 547 -10.38 6.79 -4.11
CA GLN A 547 -9.62 7.63 -3.18
C GLN A 547 -9.08 8.93 -3.82
N TYR A 548 -8.66 9.87 -2.98
CA TYR A 548 -7.93 11.10 -3.30
C TYR A 548 -8.71 12.19 -4.07
N ARG A 549 -10.02 12.15 -3.98
CA ARG A 549 -10.91 13.11 -4.66
C ARG A 549 -11.85 13.84 -3.70
N GLY A 550 -11.62 13.72 -2.39
CA GLY A 550 -12.46 14.28 -1.33
C GLY A 550 -13.55 13.32 -0.85
N PHE A 551 -14.09 13.63 0.32
CA PHE A 551 -15.01 12.75 1.03
C PHE A 551 -16.33 12.51 0.26
N GLU A 552 -16.89 13.52 -0.40
CA GLU A 552 -18.13 13.35 -1.19
C GLU A 552 -17.95 12.41 -2.38
N PHE A 553 -16.80 12.48 -3.04
CA PHE A 553 -16.48 11.57 -4.14
C PHE A 553 -16.31 10.13 -3.67
N GLU A 554 -15.67 9.93 -2.51
CA GLU A 554 -15.40 8.60 -1.93
C GLU A 554 -16.67 8.01 -1.31
N SER A 555 -17.38 8.77 -0.49
CA SER A 555 -18.49 8.28 0.34
C SER A 555 -19.84 8.25 -0.35
N CYS A 556 -19.95 8.66 -1.62
CA CYS A 556 -21.21 8.60 -2.38
C CYS A 556 -21.76 7.17 -2.55
N THR A 557 -20.92 6.17 -2.29
CA THR A 557 -21.27 4.73 -2.31
C THR A 557 -21.81 4.22 -0.98
N HIS A 558 -21.77 5.03 0.08
CA HIS A 558 -22.23 4.65 1.42
C HIS A 558 -23.64 4.09 1.39
N ARG A 559 -23.85 2.91 2.04
CA ARG A 559 -25.06 2.11 2.12
C ARG A 559 -25.53 1.48 0.80
N ARG A 560 -24.79 1.64 -0.30
CA ARG A 560 -25.16 1.15 -1.64
C ARG A 560 -23.98 0.73 -2.51
N LEU A 561 -23.04 -0.01 -1.92
CA LEU A 561 -21.90 -0.55 -2.65
C LEU A 561 -22.35 -1.33 -3.91
N GLY A 562 -21.65 -1.11 -5.02
CA GLY A 562 -21.96 -1.74 -6.30
C GLY A 562 -23.13 -1.09 -7.05
N VAL A 563 -23.47 0.16 -6.78
CA VAL A 563 -24.44 0.95 -7.54
C VAL A 563 -23.74 2.07 -8.31
N VAL A 564 -23.19 3.06 -7.60
CA VAL A 564 -22.52 4.21 -8.22
C VAL A 564 -21.29 3.79 -9.02
N GLU A 565 -20.52 2.87 -8.46
CA GLU A 565 -19.33 2.33 -9.10
C GLU A 565 -19.68 1.63 -10.44
N MET A 566 -20.79 0.90 -10.46
CA MET A 566 -21.29 0.21 -11.66
C MET A 566 -21.73 1.21 -12.74
N GLU A 567 -22.46 2.26 -12.36
CA GLU A 567 -22.93 3.31 -13.26
C GLU A 567 -21.73 4.01 -13.93
N ASP A 568 -20.69 4.35 -13.16
CA ASP A 568 -19.49 5.01 -13.67
C ASP A 568 -18.64 4.08 -14.54
N GLN A 569 -18.51 2.78 -14.20
CA GLN A 569 -17.84 1.80 -15.04
C GLN A 569 -18.55 1.64 -16.41
N MET A 570 -19.88 1.75 -16.42
CA MET A 570 -20.64 1.71 -17.68
C MET A 570 -20.42 2.96 -18.53
N LYS A 571 -20.14 4.15 -17.96
CA LYS A 571 -19.65 5.32 -18.73
C LYS A 571 -18.32 5.02 -19.40
N GLY A 572 -17.42 4.29 -18.73
CA GLY A 572 -16.19 3.78 -19.34
C GLY A 572 -16.46 2.85 -20.53
N VAL A 573 -17.45 1.97 -20.40
CA VAL A 573 -17.88 1.08 -21.50
C VAL A 573 -18.49 1.87 -22.67
N GLU A 574 -19.32 2.89 -22.40
CA GLU A 574 -19.85 3.79 -23.42
C GLU A 574 -18.72 4.49 -24.19
N TYR A 575 -17.72 5.00 -23.47
CA TYR A 575 -16.52 5.60 -24.08
C TYR A 575 -15.78 4.59 -24.96
N LEU A 576 -15.51 3.37 -24.47
CA LEU A 576 -14.86 2.32 -25.27
C LEU A 576 -15.61 2.02 -26.55
N LYS A 577 -16.93 1.86 -26.47
CA LYS A 577 -17.79 1.57 -27.66
C LYS A 577 -17.83 2.72 -28.65
N SER A 578 -17.53 3.95 -28.26
CA SER A 578 -17.44 5.11 -29.15
C SER A 578 -16.16 5.13 -30.01
N LEU A 579 -15.14 4.34 -29.62
CA LEU A 579 -13.86 4.30 -30.32
C LEU A 579 -13.92 3.38 -31.53
N PRO A 580 -13.57 3.85 -32.76
CA PRO A 580 -13.74 3.08 -33.98
C PRO A 580 -12.92 1.79 -34.04
N TYR A 581 -11.85 1.71 -33.27
CA TYR A 581 -10.92 0.58 -33.18
C TYR A 581 -11.26 -0.42 -32.08
N VAL A 582 -12.31 -0.19 -31.29
CA VAL A 582 -12.80 -1.15 -30.29
C VAL A 582 -13.86 -2.06 -30.93
N ASP A 583 -13.72 -3.36 -30.70
CA ASP A 583 -14.76 -4.33 -31.04
C ASP A 583 -15.77 -4.42 -29.89
N ALA A 584 -16.91 -3.76 -30.06
CA ALA A 584 -17.96 -3.68 -29.05
C ALA A 584 -18.59 -5.05 -28.68
N ASP A 585 -18.42 -6.07 -29.55
CA ASP A 585 -18.92 -7.43 -29.31
C ASP A 585 -17.89 -8.31 -28.55
N ARG A 586 -16.67 -7.83 -28.37
CA ARG A 586 -15.58 -8.53 -27.70
C ARG A 586 -15.05 -7.71 -26.49
N LEU A 587 -15.92 -7.49 -25.50
CA LEU A 587 -15.57 -6.83 -24.25
C LEU A 587 -15.43 -7.86 -23.13
N GLY A 588 -14.33 -7.78 -22.39
CA GLY A 588 -14.05 -8.56 -21.19
C GLY A 588 -13.89 -7.67 -19.96
N VAL A 589 -13.96 -8.28 -18.78
CA VAL A 589 -13.75 -7.58 -17.49
C VAL A 589 -12.96 -8.45 -16.53
N HIS A 590 -12.04 -7.82 -15.77
CA HIS A 590 -11.23 -8.50 -14.76
C HIS A 590 -11.02 -7.58 -13.56
N GLY A 591 -11.06 -8.17 -12.37
CA GLY A 591 -10.74 -7.50 -11.12
C GLY A 591 -10.55 -8.48 -9.96
N TRP A 592 -9.92 -7.99 -8.89
CA TRP A 592 -9.58 -8.78 -7.71
C TRP A 592 -10.20 -8.19 -6.45
N SER A 593 -10.63 -9.02 -5.48
CA SER A 593 -11.22 -8.57 -4.21
C SER A 593 -12.53 -7.78 -4.44
N PHE A 594 -12.59 -6.51 -4.05
CA PHE A 594 -13.68 -5.62 -4.47
C PHE A 594 -13.84 -5.58 -5.98
N GLY A 595 -12.74 -5.63 -6.74
CA GLY A 595 -12.76 -5.76 -8.20
C GLY A 595 -13.35 -7.08 -8.68
N GLY A 596 -13.20 -8.15 -7.91
CA GLY A 596 -13.89 -9.43 -8.15
C GLY A 596 -15.41 -9.32 -7.94
N PHE A 597 -15.83 -8.60 -6.89
CA PHE A 597 -17.23 -8.22 -6.69
C PHE A 597 -17.76 -7.40 -7.88
N MET A 598 -17.03 -6.37 -8.30
CA MET A 598 -17.37 -5.54 -9.45
C MET A 598 -17.46 -6.35 -10.74
N THR A 599 -16.47 -7.23 -11.01
CA THR A 599 -16.46 -8.11 -12.18
C THR A 599 -17.70 -9.01 -12.21
N THR A 600 -17.99 -9.68 -11.10
CA THR A 600 -19.16 -10.55 -10.98
C THR A 600 -20.47 -9.77 -11.15
N ASN A 601 -20.54 -8.57 -10.52
CA ASN A 601 -21.70 -7.70 -10.63
C ASN A 601 -21.91 -7.18 -12.07
N LEU A 602 -20.85 -6.76 -12.77
CA LEU A 602 -20.90 -6.31 -14.16
C LEU A 602 -21.36 -7.43 -15.08
N MET A 603 -20.82 -8.65 -14.93
CA MET A 603 -21.21 -9.82 -15.72
C MET A 603 -22.68 -10.20 -15.53
N CYS A 604 -23.21 -10.08 -14.31
CA CYS A 604 -24.59 -10.45 -14.00
C CYS A 604 -25.60 -9.32 -14.20
N SER A 605 -25.22 -8.05 -14.03
CA SER A 605 -26.11 -6.90 -14.18
C SER A 605 -26.18 -6.40 -15.63
N TYR A 606 -25.11 -6.58 -16.41
CA TYR A 606 -25.02 -6.21 -17.85
C TYR A 606 -24.64 -7.42 -18.69
N PRO A 607 -25.45 -8.50 -18.71
CA PRO A 607 -25.09 -9.80 -19.27
C PRO A 607 -24.88 -9.80 -20.79
N ASP A 608 -25.35 -8.76 -21.49
CA ASP A 608 -25.19 -8.62 -22.94
C ASP A 608 -23.96 -7.78 -23.32
N VAL A 609 -23.27 -7.18 -22.34
CA VAL A 609 -22.13 -6.28 -22.57
C VAL A 609 -20.80 -7.05 -22.55
N PHE A 610 -20.54 -7.76 -21.44
CA PHE A 610 -19.29 -8.48 -21.28
C PHE A 610 -19.43 -9.94 -21.68
N LYS A 611 -18.53 -10.41 -22.54
CA LYS A 611 -18.54 -11.80 -23.01
C LYS A 611 -17.73 -12.72 -22.10
N VAL A 612 -16.66 -12.20 -21.52
CA VAL A 612 -15.74 -12.94 -20.65
C VAL A 612 -15.42 -12.10 -19.40
N GLY A 613 -15.49 -12.74 -18.23
CA GLY A 613 -15.08 -12.15 -16.97
C GLY A 613 -14.17 -13.07 -16.15
N VAL A 614 -13.18 -12.50 -15.46
CA VAL A 614 -12.36 -13.23 -14.48
C VAL A 614 -12.40 -12.48 -13.15
N ALA A 615 -13.10 -13.05 -12.17
CA ALA A 615 -13.27 -12.50 -10.84
C ALA A 615 -12.33 -13.19 -9.84
N GLY A 616 -11.36 -12.46 -9.31
CA GLY A 616 -10.44 -12.97 -8.30
C GLY A 616 -10.90 -12.65 -6.89
N GLY A 617 -10.91 -13.63 -5.96
CA GLY A 617 -11.26 -13.45 -4.56
C GLY A 617 -12.49 -12.57 -4.30
N PRO A 618 -13.64 -12.79 -4.97
CA PRO A 618 -14.74 -11.83 -4.98
C PRO A 618 -15.50 -11.82 -3.65
N VAL A 619 -15.90 -10.63 -3.19
CA VAL A 619 -17.05 -10.50 -2.29
C VAL A 619 -18.32 -10.79 -3.11
N ILE A 620 -19.24 -11.57 -2.56
CA ILE A 620 -20.51 -11.94 -3.21
C ILE A 620 -21.73 -11.44 -2.44
N ASP A 621 -21.65 -11.52 -1.13
CA ASP A 621 -22.67 -11.00 -0.21
C ASP A 621 -21.97 -10.26 0.93
N TRP A 622 -22.21 -8.98 1.07
CA TRP A 622 -21.57 -8.14 2.08
C TRP A 622 -21.90 -8.55 3.52
N LYS A 623 -22.98 -9.32 3.73
CA LYS A 623 -23.28 -9.93 5.04
C LYS A 623 -22.22 -10.94 5.50
N LEU A 624 -21.46 -11.51 4.56
CA LEU A 624 -20.39 -12.46 4.82
C LEU A 624 -19.03 -11.76 4.99
N TYR A 625 -18.96 -10.44 4.81
CA TYR A 625 -17.72 -9.68 4.95
C TYR A 625 -17.54 -9.18 6.39
N GLU A 626 -16.31 -8.80 6.75
CA GLU A 626 -15.96 -8.45 8.12
C GLU A 626 -16.58 -7.10 8.56
N VAL A 627 -16.75 -6.90 9.88
CA VAL A 627 -17.56 -5.81 10.44
C VAL A 627 -16.93 -4.43 10.21
N MET A 628 -15.61 -4.24 10.41
CA MET A 628 -15.01 -2.91 10.43
C MET A 628 -15.09 -2.23 9.07
N TYR A 629 -14.71 -2.94 8.01
CA TYR A 629 -14.82 -2.47 6.63
C TYR A 629 -16.30 -2.51 6.16
N GLY A 630 -16.96 -3.67 6.34
CA GLY A 630 -18.30 -3.89 5.84
C GLY A 630 -19.30 -2.88 6.39
N GLU A 631 -19.32 -2.66 7.70
CA GLU A 631 -20.24 -1.73 8.35
C GLU A 631 -19.87 -0.26 8.18
N ARG A 632 -18.59 0.08 7.94
CA ARG A 632 -18.20 1.45 7.58
C ARG A 632 -18.90 1.92 6.32
N TYR A 633 -18.99 1.07 5.31
CA TYR A 633 -19.54 1.44 4.01
C TYR A 633 -21.01 1.06 3.81
N MET A 634 -21.55 0.14 4.64
CA MET A 634 -22.90 -0.40 4.46
C MET A 634 -23.79 -0.27 5.70
N ASP A 635 -23.29 0.23 6.85
CA ASP A 635 -23.90 0.07 8.17
C ASP A 635 -24.13 -1.42 8.51
N THR A 636 -24.89 -1.73 9.56
CA THR A 636 -25.26 -3.12 9.84
C THR A 636 -26.35 -3.64 8.88
N PRO A 637 -26.43 -4.96 8.64
CA PRO A 637 -27.53 -5.53 7.86
C PRO A 637 -28.93 -5.23 8.41
N GLN A 638 -29.03 -4.94 9.72
CA GLN A 638 -30.28 -4.58 10.38
C GLN A 638 -30.69 -3.13 10.10
N GLU A 639 -29.70 -2.22 9.99
CA GLU A 639 -29.94 -0.78 9.72
C GLU A 639 -30.07 -0.48 8.22
N ASN A 640 -29.49 -1.32 7.36
CA ASN A 640 -29.50 -1.14 5.91
C ASN A 640 -29.86 -2.43 5.16
N PRO A 641 -31.01 -3.06 5.45
CA PRO A 641 -31.38 -4.33 4.79
C PRO A 641 -31.50 -4.19 3.27
N GLU A 642 -31.98 -3.05 2.77
CA GLU A 642 -32.16 -2.81 1.33
C GLU A 642 -30.82 -2.68 0.59
N GLY A 643 -29.81 -2.02 1.18
CA GLY A 643 -28.48 -1.90 0.60
C GLY A 643 -27.77 -3.25 0.49
N TYR A 644 -27.83 -4.06 1.55
CA TYR A 644 -27.29 -5.43 1.53
C TYR A 644 -28.02 -6.32 0.51
N GLU A 645 -29.31 -6.16 0.39
CA GLU A 645 -30.11 -6.91 -0.58
C GLU A 645 -29.79 -6.51 -2.03
N GLY A 646 -29.64 -5.21 -2.30
CA GLY A 646 -29.30 -4.67 -3.61
C GLY A 646 -27.91 -5.06 -4.09
N SER A 647 -26.96 -5.20 -3.16
CA SER A 647 -25.58 -5.59 -3.44
C SER A 647 -25.35 -7.11 -3.48
N ASN A 648 -26.36 -7.93 -3.11
CA ASN A 648 -26.25 -9.39 -3.04
C ASN A 648 -26.21 -10.03 -4.43
N LEU A 649 -25.05 -10.55 -4.82
CA LEU A 649 -24.82 -11.15 -6.13
C LEU A 649 -25.41 -12.55 -6.29
N LEU A 650 -25.77 -13.23 -5.19
CA LEU A 650 -26.43 -14.55 -5.26
C LEU A 650 -27.74 -14.47 -6.07
N LYS A 651 -28.48 -13.36 -5.91
CA LYS A 651 -29.75 -13.14 -6.63
C LYS A 651 -29.57 -12.83 -8.10
N LYS A 652 -28.37 -12.36 -8.47
CA LYS A 652 -28.02 -12.00 -9.85
C LYS A 652 -27.40 -13.15 -10.63
N ALA A 653 -27.02 -14.26 -9.98
CA ALA A 653 -26.39 -15.42 -10.61
C ALA A 653 -27.19 -15.98 -11.81
N LYS A 654 -28.53 -15.94 -11.76
CA LYS A 654 -29.45 -16.36 -12.83
C LYS A 654 -29.32 -15.55 -14.12
N ASN A 655 -28.75 -14.34 -14.07
CA ASN A 655 -28.64 -13.46 -15.22
C ASN A 655 -27.33 -13.66 -16.00
N LEU A 656 -26.40 -14.46 -15.48
CA LEU A 656 -25.11 -14.70 -16.14
C LEU A 656 -25.31 -15.33 -17.52
N LYS A 657 -24.81 -14.67 -18.56
CA LYS A 657 -24.81 -15.16 -19.97
C LYS A 657 -23.40 -15.42 -20.48
N GLY A 658 -22.47 -14.52 -20.18
CA GLY A 658 -21.07 -14.63 -20.62
C GLY A 658 -20.29 -15.68 -19.83
N ARG A 659 -19.06 -15.94 -20.25
CA ARG A 659 -18.13 -16.84 -19.55
C ARG A 659 -17.54 -16.12 -18.33
N LEU A 660 -17.77 -16.65 -17.16
CA LEU A 660 -17.20 -16.12 -15.89
C LEU A 660 -16.33 -17.18 -15.24
N GLN A 661 -15.07 -16.86 -14.96
CA GLN A 661 -14.21 -17.64 -14.09
C GLN A 661 -14.05 -16.93 -12.73
N ILE A 662 -14.27 -17.67 -11.65
CA ILE A 662 -13.98 -17.25 -10.27
C ILE A 662 -12.68 -17.94 -9.83
N ILE A 663 -11.71 -17.16 -9.32
CA ILE A 663 -10.42 -17.67 -8.86
C ILE A 663 -10.21 -17.23 -7.40
N VAL A 664 -9.83 -18.14 -6.52
CA VAL A 664 -9.64 -17.86 -5.09
C VAL A 664 -8.41 -18.58 -4.53
N GLY A 665 -7.82 -18.01 -3.48
CA GLY A 665 -6.91 -18.75 -2.59
C GLY A 665 -7.73 -19.61 -1.62
N TYR A 666 -7.31 -20.87 -1.41
CA TYR A 666 -8.04 -21.77 -0.53
C TYR A 666 -8.06 -21.29 0.94
N ASN A 667 -6.99 -20.66 1.37
CA ASN A 667 -6.80 -20.14 2.73
C ASN A 667 -7.03 -18.63 2.82
N ASP A 668 -7.87 -18.06 1.97
CA ASP A 668 -8.20 -16.64 1.97
C ASP A 668 -8.90 -16.21 3.27
N PRO A 669 -8.25 -15.40 4.14
CA PRO A 669 -8.84 -14.93 5.40
C PRO A 669 -9.64 -13.64 5.22
N THR A 670 -9.64 -13.04 4.02
CA THR A 670 -10.28 -11.77 3.71
C THR A 670 -11.61 -11.98 2.99
N CYS A 671 -11.57 -12.55 1.79
CA CYS A 671 -12.74 -12.97 1.04
C CYS A 671 -12.91 -14.50 1.18
N ILE A 672 -13.47 -14.91 2.30
CA ILE A 672 -13.60 -16.32 2.67
C ILE A 672 -14.28 -17.15 1.57
N LEU A 673 -13.91 -18.43 1.46
CA LEU A 673 -14.42 -19.34 0.42
C LEU A 673 -15.95 -19.39 0.33
N GLN A 674 -16.64 -19.10 1.42
CA GLN A 674 -18.11 -19.10 1.48
C GLN A 674 -18.74 -18.18 0.44
N HIS A 675 -18.11 -17.02 0.14
CA HIS A 675 -18.57 -16.13 -0.93
C HIS A 675 -18.69 -16.87 -2.26
N SER A 676 -17.59 -17.44 -2.71
CA SER A 676 -17.52 -18.13 -4.01
C SER A 676 -18.39 -19.38 -4.06
N LEU A 677 -18.35 -20.22 -3.02
CA LEU A 677 -19.12 -21.45 -2.96
C LEU A 677 -20.64 -21.18 -2.94
N SER A 678 -21.07 -20.14 -2.25
CA SER A 678 -22.47 -19.70 -2.24
C SER A 678 -22.92 -19.22 -3.63
N PHE A 679 -22.06 -18.49 -4.35
CA PHE A 679 -22.36 -18.06 -5.72
C PHE A 679 -22.47 -19.24 -6.67
N LEU A 680 -21.55 -20.22 -6.59
CA LEU A 680 -21.62 -21.45 -7.38
C LEU A 680 -22.90 -22.24 -7.10
N ARG A 681 -23.35 -22.29 -5.84
CA ARG A 681 -24.63 -22.93 -5.49
C ARG A 681 -25.81 -22.19 -6.14
N ALA A 682 -25.86 -20.86 -6.00
CA ALA A 682 -26.91 -20.05 -6.61
C ALA A 682 -26.92 -20.15 -8.15
N ALA A 683 -25.73 -20.21 -8.78
CA ALA A 683 -25.59 -20.40 -10.21
C ALA A 683 -26.11 -21.77 -10.66
N ALA A 684 -25.76 -22.85 -9.95
CA ALA A 684 -26.25 -24.21 -10.25
C ALA A 684 -27.76 -24.30 -10.12
N ASP A 685 -28.35 -23.69 -9.08
CA ASP A 685 -29.81 -23.65 -8.87
C ASP A 685 -30.51 -22.86 -10.00
N ALA A 686 -29.86 -21.86 -10.54
CA ALA A 686 -30.35 -21.05 -11.66
C ALA A 686 -30.04 -21.63 -13.05
N GLY A 687 -29.23 -22.68 -13.14
CA GLY A 687 -28.81 -23.30 -14.41
C GLY A 687 -27.70 -22.55 -15.15
N THR A 688 -27.04 -21.57 -14.52
CA THR A 688 -25.84 -20.88 -15.07
C THR A 688 -24.57 -21.61 -14.66
N GLN A 689 -23.49 -21.47 -15.45
CA GLN A 689 -22.29 -22.30 -15.31
C GLN A 689 -21.01 -21.47 -15.29
N PRO A 690 -20.69 -20.77 -14.16
CA PRO A 690 -19.40 -20.15 -13.99
C PRO A 690 -18.31 -21.21 -13.79
N ASP A 691 -17.11 -20.92 -14.31
CA ASP A 691 -15.92 -21.72 -14.05
C ASP A 691 -15.31 -21.35 -12.69
N TYR A 692 -14.63 -22.30 -12.03
CA TYR A 692 -14.04 -22.08 -10.71
C TYR A 692 -12.62 -22.65 -10.63
N PHE A 693 -11.72 -21.89 -10.03
CA PHE A 693 -10.37 -22.37 -9.76
C PHE A 693 -9.87 -21.95 -8.38
N VAL A 694 -9.24 -22.88 -7.68
CA VAL A 694 -8.72 -22.69 -6.31
C VAL A 694 -7.23 -22.88 -6.29
N TYR A 695 -6.51 -21.98 -5.60
CA TYR A 695 -5.09 -22.11 -5.31
C TYR A 695 -4.91 -22.66 -3.89
N PRO A 696 -4.59 -23.97 -3.72
CA PRO A 696 -4.31 -24.54 -2.40
C PRO A 696 -3.10 -23.88 -1.75
N GLY A 697 -3.19 -23.59 -0.45
CA GLY A 697 -2.11 -22.98 0.32
C GLY A 697 -1.90 -21.46 0.09
N GLN A 698 -2.66 -20.84 -0.80
CA GLN A 698 -2.62 -19.40 -1.03
C GLN A 698 -3.72 -18.69 -0.23
N GLY A 699 -3.40 -17.47 0.25
CA GLY A 699 -4.35 -16.56 0.88
C GLY A 699 -5.08 -15.65 -0.11
N HIS A 700 -5.39 -14.43 0.31
CA HIS A 700 -6.12 -13.47 -0.52
C HIS A 700 -5.37 -13.08 -1.80
N ASN A 701 -4.04 -13.00 -1.75
CA ASN A 701 -3.18 -12.73 -2.90
C ASN A 701 -2.26 -13.91 -3.20
N MET A 702 -2.08 -14.23 -4.47
CA MET A 702 -1.14 -15.25 -4.89
C MET A 702 0.30 -14.75 -4.79
N MET A 703 1.21 -15.62 -4.35
CA MET A 703 2.60 -15.26 -4.12
C MET A 703 3.57 -16.14 -4.93
N GLY A 704 4.77 -15.60 -5.20
CA GLY A 704 5.82 -16.34 -5.86
C GLY A 704 5.42 -16.83 -7.25
N LYS A 705 5.68 -18.09 -7.55
CA LYS A 705 5.38 -18.70 -8.86
C LYS A 705 3.89 -18.78 -9.16
N ASP A 706 3.05 -18.83 -8.12
CA ASP A 706 1.60 -18.88 -8.32
C ASP A 706 1.06 -17.55 -8.89
N MET A 707 1.76 -16.42 -8.69
CA MET A 707 1.45 -15.16 -9.34
C MET A 707 1.60 -15.25 -10.87
N VAL A 708 2.67 -15.89 -11.36
CA VAL A 708 2.89 -16.11 -12.80
C VAL A 708 1.82 -17.05 -13.37
N HIS A 709 1.57 -18.18 -12.69
CA HIS A 709 0.56 -19.16 -13.08
C HIS A 709 -0.85 -18.56 -13.10
N LEU A 710 -1.19 -17.71 -12.11
CA LEU A 710 -2.46 -16.99 -12.05
C LEU A 710 -2.67 -16.15 -13.31
N HIS A 711 -1.70 -15.32 -13.67
CA HIS A 711 -1.83 -14.42 -14.82
C HIS A 711 -1.79 -15.18 -16.15
N GLU A 712 -1.10 -16.32 -16.23
CA GLU A 712 -1.20 -17.22 -17.37
C GLU A 712 -2.62 -17.78 -17.51
N ARG A 713 -3.24 -18.23 -16.43
CA ARG A 713 -4.60 -18.74 -16.39
C ARG A 713 -5.62 -17.68 -16.82
N ILE A 714 -5.53 -16.48 -16.25
CA ILE A 714 -6.39 -15.34 -16.61
C ILE A 714 -6.26 -15.05 -18.11
N THR A 715 -5.03 -14.94 -18.60
CA THR A 715 -4.76 -14.67 -20.01
C THR A 715 -5.35 -15.73 -20.92
N ARG A 716 -5.15 -17.01 -20.60
CA ARG A 716 -5.67 -18.13 -21.39
C ARG A 716 -7.19 -18.12 -21.45
N TYR A 717 -7.86 -17.79 -20.34
CA TYR A 717 -9.32 -17.70 -20.31
C TYR A 717 -9.86 -16.61 -21.23
N PHE A 718 -9.20 -15.46 -21.32
CA PHE A 718 -9.54 -14.43 -22.32
C PHE A 718 -9.18 -14.86 -23.75
N ASP A 719 -8.04 -15.50 -23.96
CA ASP A 719 -7.62 -15.96 -25.29
C ASP A 719 -8.60 -17.01 -25.87
N ASP A 720 -9.12 -17.90 -25.03
CA ASP A 720 -10.01 -18.99 -25.47
C ASP A 720 -11.43 -18.49 -25.79
N ASP A 721 -11.92 -17.48 -25.08
CA ASP A 721 -13.34 -17.11 -25.10
C ASP A 721 -13.61 -15.66 -25.61
N LEU A 722 -12.58 -14.81 -25.83
CA LEU A 722 -12.74 -13.42 -26.27
C LEU A 722 -12.04 -13.08 -27.59
N LYS A 723 -11.09 -13.90 -28.07
CA LYS A 723 -10.40 -13.71 -29.36
C LYS A 723 -11.25 -14.07 -30.57
#